data_10b603ddf7319193c9e9eb4294040c9a
#
_entry.id   10b603ddf7319193c9e9eb4294040c9a
#
_cell.length_a   1.000
_cell.length_b   1.000
_cell.length_c   1.000
_cell.angle_alpha   90.00
_cell.angle_beta   90.00
_cell.angle_gamma   90.00
#
_symmetry.space_group_name_H-M   'P 1'
#
loop_
_entity.id
_entity.type
_entity.pdbx_description
1 polymer ?
#
loop_
_entity_poly.entity_id
_entity_poly.type
_entity_poly.pdbx_seq_one_letter_code
_entity_poly.pdbx_strand_id
1 'polypeptide(L)'
;MLASVDYGERQIRSGHLLLALLSDDALSRIAADASAEFDNISPEALAKELTVLTADSDEAGQPVEPSTSGTGSSSPASGPQGPTKTPSLDQFTIDLTARAKAGKIDPVLGRDAEIRQIIDILTRRRQNNPIMTGEAGVGKTAVVEGFALRIAAGDVPPSIKNVRLHTLDLGLLQAGAGVKGEFENRLRSVIDEVKASPTPIILFIDEAHTLIGAGGAAGQGDAANLLKPALARGELRTIAATTWAEYKKYFERDAALARRFQVVKVEEPDEATAVAMMRGLVGTLEKHHRVRILNEGLVDAPRLSNRYITGRQLPDKAVSILDTTCARIGISQTAVPPQIEDSRRRIEQLDVALGILEREAAAGANHADAMADLLNEKKKSQKILEGLEQRWQAEKELVTQIHSLRSQLDGKPLAETDSNKQATETPEAKAAPLTDEDRTRLRKELEAVETQLEELQGESPLVHDCVDSQAVAGTVSAWTGIPLGRMVANEVNTVLNMKELMEEYIIGQSHALELISQRIRTSRANLSDPNTPIGVFLLAGTSGVGKTETAITLANLLYGGEQNMTTINMSEFKEEHKVSLLMGSPPGYVGYGEGGVLTEAVRRKPYSVVLLDEMEKAHPGVQDIFYQVFDKGNMKDGEGRDINFKNTVILMTTNAGTDLIKSLCADPDTMPDHEGLTEALFPELLKTFKPAFLGRLSIIPYFPLSDDVMKKIIELKLGKVQRRVKENYRAALTYTPELVTTIAARCTEVDTGARNVDHILTRTLLPQMSAEFLSRMAEDQPIQAVQISVTDDGQFQYNIE
;
A
#
# COMPACT_ATOMS: atom_id res chain seq x y z
N MET A 1 -16.25 28.13 -0.96
CA MET A 1 -15.64 29.39 -0.52
C MET A 1 -16.63 30.56 -0.54
N LEU A 2 -17.20 30.91 -1.69
CA LEU A 2 -18.20 32.02 -1.78
C LEU A 2 -19.30 31.96 -0.68
N ALA A 3 -19.96 30.82 -0.49
CA ALA A 3 -21.05 30.71 0.50
C ALA A 3 -20.61 30.99 1.95
N SER A 4 -19.42 30.54 2.36
CA SER A 4 -18.96 30.69 3.76
C SER A 4 -18.15 31.96 4.00
N VAL A 5 -17.41 32.48 3.02
CA VAL A 5 -16.51 33.64 3.18
C VAL A 5 -17.28 34.94 2.94
N ASP A 6 -18.04 35.01 1.82
CA ASP A 6 -18.70 36.25 1.42
C ASP A 6 -20.10 36.42 2.00
N TYR A 7 -20.80 35.30 2.27
CA TYR A 7 -22.20 35.30 2.75
C TYR A 7 -22.40 34.68 4.14
N GLY A 8 -21.36 34.07 4.74
CA GLY A 8 -21.40 33.47 6.08
C GLY A 8 -22.30 32.25 6.21
N GLU A 9 -22.69 31.61 5.11
CA GLU A 9 -23.57 30.47 5.09
C GLU A 9 -22.82 29.14 5.17
N ARG A 10 -23.41 28.17 5.89
CA ARG A 10 -22.80 26.83 6.05
C ARG A 10 -23.12 25.86 4.92
N GLN A 11 -24.11 26.18 4.09
CA GLN A 11 -24.54 25.34 2.96
C GLN A 11 -24.43 26.11 1.66
N ILE A 12 -24.07 25.40 0.59
CA ILE A 12 -24.04 25.96 -0.76
C ILE A 12 -25.46 25.89 -1.32
N ARG A 13 -26.01 27.06 -1.71
CA ARG A 13 -27.31 27.16 -2.38
C ARG A 13 -27.15 27.30 -3.88
N SER A 14 -28.24 27.10 -4.64
CA SER A 14 -28.26 27.27 -6.09
C SER A 14 -27.83 28.69 -6.52
N GLY A 15 -28.19 29.71 -5.76
CA GLY A 15 -27.75 31.09 -5.98
C GLY A 15 -26.22 31.29 -5.91
N HIS A 16 -25.52 30.60 -4.98
CA HIS A 16 -24.06 30.64 -4.91
C HIS A 16 -23.39 29.96 -6.11
N LEU A 17 -23.99 28.88 -6.61
CA LEU A 17 -23.52 28.17 -7.80
C LEU A 17 -23.69 29.05 -9.03
N LEU A 18 -24.83 29.72 -9.17
CA LEU A 18 -25.12 30.64 -10.26
C LEU A 18 -24.14 31.82 -10.28
N LEU A 19 -23.89 32.42 -9.11
CA LEU A 19 -22.93 33.50 -8.99
C LEU A 19 -21.51 33.04 -9.34
N ALA A 20 -21.09 31.87 -8.89
CA ALA A 20 -19.77 31.32 -9.24
C ALA A 20 -19.64 31.03 -10.73
N LEU A 21 -20.70 30.51 -11.37
CA LEU A 21 -20.75 30.21 -12.80
C LEU A 21 -20.65 31.49 -13.65
N LEU A 22 -21.30 32.58 -13.24
CA LEU A 22 -21.30 33.84 -13.98
C LEU A 22 -20.08 34.72 -13.67
N SER A 23 -19.38 34.48 -12.55
CA SER A 23 -18.18 35.24 -12.15
C SER A 23 -16.88 34.69 -12.77
N ASP A 24 -16.89 33.49 -13.33
CA ASP A 24 -15.74 32.90 -14.02
C ASP A 24 -15.83 33.13 -15.53
N ASP A 25 -14.82 33.76 -16.15
CA ASP A 25 -14.82 34.13 -17.55
C ASP A 25 -15.00 32.95 -18.54
N ALA A 26 -14.57 31.74 -18.15
CA ALA A 26 -14.70 30.55 -18.98
C ALA A 26 -16.09 29.93 -18.83
N LEU A 27 -16.61 29.87 -17.60
CA LEU A 27 -17.91 29.29 -17.33
C LEU A 27 -19.06 30.19 -17.75
N SER A 28 -18.92 31.52 -17.65
CA SER A 28 -19.93 32.49 -18.10
C SER A 28 -20.18 32.40 -19.62
N ARG A 29 -19.14 32.15 -20.41
CA ARG A 29 -19.29 31.92 -21.87
C ARG A 29 -20.09 30.66 -22.16
N ILE A 30 -19.81 29.56 -21.44
CA ILE A 30 -20.53 28.31 -21.59
C ILE A 30 -22.01 28.48 -21.17
N ALA A 31 -22.26 29.26 -20.11
CA ALA A 31 -23.62 29.57 -19.69
C ALA A 31 -24.37 30.41 -20.74
N ALA A 32 -23.74 31.45 -21.31
CA ALA A 32 -24.32 32.28 -22.35
C ALA A 32 -24.61 31.47 -23.63
N ASP A 33 -23.71 30.56 -24.02
CA ASP A 33 -23.95 29.64 -25.14
C ASP A 33 -25.14 28.68 -24.89
N ALA A 34 -25.39 28.35 -23.65
CA ALA A 34 -26.50 27.47 -23.27
C ALA A 34 -27.86 28.20 -23.24
N SER A 35 -27.88 29.47 -22.83
CA SER A 35 -29.10 30.35 -22.86
C SER A 35 -28.72 31.81 -22.84
N ALA A 36 -29.31 32.57 -23.78
CA ALA A 36 -29.13 34.03 -23.84
C ALA A 36 -29.67 34.80 -22.61
N GLU A 37 -30.43 34.17 -21.76
CA GLU A 37 -30.92 34.76 -20.50
C GLU A 37 -29.78 35.05 -19.51
N PHE A 38 -28.68 34.28 -19.57
CA PHE A 38 -27.53 34.48 -18.68
C PHE A 38 -26.74 35.76 -19.05
N ASP A 39 -26.80 36.24 -20.28
CA ASP A 39 -26.20 37.51 -20.69
C ASP A 39 -26.85 38.75 -20.04
N ASN A 40 -28.12 38.58 -19.61
CA ASN A 40 -28.88 39.65 -18.97
C ASN A 40 -28.61 39.77 -17.46
N ILE A 41 -27.85 38.84 -16.88
CA ILE A 41 -27.57 38.80 -15.43
C ILE A 41 -26.18 39.38 -15.17
N SER A 42 -26.12 40.54 -14.51
CA SER A 42 -24.87 41.11 -14.04
C SER A 42 -24.37 40.37 -12.80
N PRO A 43 -23.17 39.72 -12.83
CA PRO A 43 -22.62 39.04 -11.66
C PRO A 43 -22.46 39.98 -10.45
N GLU A 44 -22.10 41.25 -10.68
CA GLU A 44 -21.92 42.25 -9.64
C GLU A 44 -23.24 42.66 -8.95
N ALA A 45 -24.32 42.74 -9.74
CA ALA A 45 -25.66 43.04 -9.21
C ALA A 45 -26.19 41.81 -8.43
N LEU A 46 -26.02 40.61 -8.99
CA LEU A 46 -26.41 39.36 -8.33
C LEU A 46 -25.67 39.18 -7.00
N ALA A 47 -24.38 39.48 -6.95
CA ALA A 47 -23.58 39.37 -5.72
C ALA A 47 -24.08 40.27 -4.60
N LYS A 48 -24.56 41.48 -4.92
CA LYS A 48 -25.09 42.44 -3.92
C LYS A 48 -26.49 42.09 -3.40
N GLU A 49 -27.29 41.50 -4.26
CA GLU A 49 -28.71 41.23 -3.95
C GLU A 49 -28.98 39.75 -3.66
N LEU A 50 -27.98 38.89 -3.67
CA LEU A 50 -28.12 37.44 -3.53
C LEU A 50 -28.88 37.04 -2.24
N THR A 51 -28.54 37.63 -1.12
CA THR A 51 -29.18 37.37 0.19
C THR A 51 -30.63 37.79 0.22
N VAL A 52 -30.98 38.86 -0.50
CA VAL A 52 -32.38 39.35 -0.58
C VAL A 52 -33.20 38.46 -1.54
N LEU A 53 -32.61 38.12 -2.68
CA LEU A 53 -33.26 37.30 -3.71
C LEU A 53 -33.47 35.85 -3.26
N THR A 54 -32.64 35.33 -2.37
CA THR A 54 -32.75 33.98 -1.86
C THR A 54 -33.42 33.87 -0.50
N ALA A 55 -33.84 34.97 0.11
CA ALA A 55 -34.44 34.98 1.45
C ALA A 55 -35.77 34.16 1.53
N ASP A 56 -36.59 34.22 0.48
CA ASP A 56 -37.87 33.53 0.40
C ASP A 56 -37.82 32.24 -0.45
N SER A 57 -36.62 31.75 -0.80
CA SER A 57 -36.47 30.50 -1.55
C SER A 57 -36.66 29.29 -0.64
N ASP A 58 -37.14 28.16 -1.20
CA ASP A 58 -37.25 26.86 -0.48
C ASP A 58 -35.89 26.37 0.04
N GLU A 59 -34.78 26.88 -0.52
CA GLU A 59 -33.40 26.66 -0.03
C GLU A 59 -33.00 27.62 1.13
N ALA A 60 -33.76 28.65 1.43
CA ALA A 60 -33.65 29.41 2.65
C ALA A 60 -34.00 28.46 3.78
N GLY A 61 -32.99 27.83 4.38
CA GLY A 61 -33.20 26.87 5.45
C GLY A 61 -34.16 27.49 6.46
N GLN A 62 -35.20 26.72 6.83
CA GLN A 62 -35.99 27.05 8.02
C GLN A 62 -34.99 27.40 9.12
N PRO A 63 -35.21 28.49 9.87
CA PRO A 63 -34.38 28.75 11.04
C PRO A 63 -34.38 27.44 11.80
N VAL A 64 -33.21 26.82 11.93
CA VAL A 64 -33.06 25.63 12.75
C VAL A 64 -33.44 26.10 14.11
N GLU A 65 -34.70 25.87 14.50
CA GLU A 65 -35.02 25.82 15.92
C GLU A 65 -33.95 24.92 16.52
N PRO A 66 -33.22 25.37 17.57
CA PRO A 66 -32.22 24.54 18.18
C PRO A 66 -32.94 23.23 18.48
N SER A 67 -32.56 22.16 17.79
CA SER A 67 -33.09 20.82 18.02
C SER A 67 -32.87 20.49 19.50
N THR A 68 -33.87 20.78 20.29
CA THR A 68 -34.09 20.26 21.63
C THR A 68 -34.42 18.76 21.46
N SER A 69 -33.44 17.99 21.08
CA SER A 69 -33.47 16.54 21.23
C SER A 69 -32.12 16.09 21.75
N GLY A 70 -31.97 16.26 23.03
CA GLY A 70 -30.81 15.88 23.82
C GLY A 70 -31.01 16.32 25.24
N THR A 71 -32.13 15.92 25.84
CA THR A 71 -32.33 15.99 27.28
C THR A 71 -31.37 15.03 27.94
N GLY A 72 -30.42 15.59 28.65
CA GLY A 72 -29.60 14.75 29.49
C GLY A 72 -28.52 15.54 30.22
N SER A 73 -28.84 15.98 31.40
CA SER A 73 -28.06 16.63 32.46
C SER A 73 -27.78 18.13 32.29
N SER A 74 -28.58 18.85 33.03
CA SER A 74 -28.39 20.22 33.43
C SER A 74 -27.04 20.42 34.12
N SER A 75 -26.05 20.83 33.31
CA SER A 75 -25.00 21.71 33.84
C SER A 75 -25.49 23.16 33.64
N PRO A 76 -25.29 24.05 34.57
CA PRO A 76 -25.86 25.40 34.53
C PRO A 76 -25.40 26.12 33.26
N ALA A 77 -26.34 26.63 32.49
CA ALA A 77 -26.14 27.49 31.35
C ALA A 77 -25.12 28.58 31.72
N SER A 78 -23.95 28.52 31.10
CA SER A 78 -23.08 29.68 31.00
C SER A 78 -23.85 30.72 30.21
N GLY A 79 -24.21 31.81 30.84
CA GLY A 79 -24.80 32.98 30.20
C GLY A 79 -23.90 33.49 29.06
N PRO A 80 -24.38 34.46 28.25
CA PRO A 80 -23.62 34.99 27.13
C PRO A 80 -22.23 35.36 27.63
N GLN A 81 -21.21 34.64 27.14
CA GLN A 81 -19.82 34.90 27.43
C GLN A 81 -19.55 36.32 26.92
N GLY A 82 -19.31 37.25 27.86
CA GLY A 82 -18.72 38.53 27.49
C GLY A 82 -17.41 38.32 26.74
N PRO A 83 -16.87 39.34 26.08
CA PRO A 83 -15.71 39.18 25.18
C PRO A 83 -14.63 38.37 25.88
N THR A 84 -14.29 37.21 25.28
CA THR A 84 -13.26 36.31 25.82
C THR A 84 -11.97 37.11 25.97
N LYS A 85 -11.29 36.94 27.09
CA LYS A 85 -10.02 37.64 27.36
C LYS A 85 -8.88 37.12 26.45
N THR A 86 -9.15 36.08 25.62
CA THR A 86 -8.17 35.37 24.78
C THR A 86 -8.77 35.01 23.40
N PRO A 87 -9.23 36.00 22.59
CA PRO A 87 -9.90 35.73 21.31
C PRO A 87 -8.97 35.05 20.28
N SER A 88 -7.69 35.39 20.24
CA SER A 88 -6.73 34.82 19.29
C SER A 88 -6.34 33.40 19.68
N LEU A 89 -6.22 33.07 20.96
CA LEU A 89 -6.00 31.69 21.41
C LEU A 89 -7.18 30.79 21.03
N ASP A 90 -8.40 31.24 21.27
CA ASP A 90 -9.61 30.48 20.98
C ASP A 90 -9.80 30.26 19.48
N GLN A 91 -9.36 31.22 18.65
CA GLN A 91 -9.47 31.16 17.19
C GLN A 91 -8.37 30.31 16.52
N PHE A 92 -7.12 30.40 16.99
CA PHE A 92 -5.96 29.80 16.30
C PHE A 92 -5.31 28.66 17.07
N THR A 93 -5.89 28.22 18.20
CA THR A 93 -5.36 27.07 18.96
C THR A 93 -6.44 26.14 19.45
N ILE A 94 -6.03 24.89 19.71
CA ILE A 94 -6.88 23.84 20.28
C ILE A 94 -6.37 23.50 21.69
N ASP A 95 -7.20 23.62 22.73
CA ASP A 95 -6.85 23.22 24.11
C ASP A 95 -6.89 21.67 24.24
N LEU A 96 -5.71 21.05 24.21
CA LEU A 96 -5.57 19.62 24.40
C LEU A 96 -5.90 19.19 25.84
N THR A 97 -5.61 20.02 26.84
CA THR A 97 -5.89 19.70 28.24
C THR A 97 -7.39 19.64 28.50
N ALA A 98 -8.15 20.57 27.90
CA ALA A 98 -9.62 20.56 27.97
C ALA A 98 -10.20 19.33 27.26
N ARG A 99 -9.66 18.97 26.08
CA ARG A 99 -10.06 17.75 25.34
C ARG A 99 -9.75 16.48 26.14
N ALA A 100 -8.58 16.40 26.78
CA ALA A 100 -8.20 15.28 27.64
C ALA A 100 -9.17 15.13 28.83
N LYS A 101 -9.53 16.23 29.52
CA LYS A 101 -10.50 16.23 30.61
C LYS A 101 -11.91 15.82 30.15
N ALA A 102 -12.28 16.15 28.92
CA ALA A 102 -13.55 15.77 28.32
C ALA A 102 -13.58 14.33 27.77
N GLY A 103 -12.49 13.55 27.92
CA GLY A 103 -12.38 12.17 27.38
C GLY A 103 -12.39 12.09 25.86
N LYS A 104 -11.97 13.17 25.17
CA LYS A 104 -11.95 13.26 23.69
C LYS A 104 -10.56 12.96 23.10
N ILE A 105 -9.64 12.47 23.89
CA ILE A 105 -8.30 12.01 23.44
C ILE A 105 -8.21 10.53 23.73
N ASP A 106 -7.74 9.77 22.73
CA ASP A 106 -7.56 8.33 22.85
C ASP A 106 -6.44 7.97 23.83
N PRO A 107 -6.51 6.82 24.49
CA PRO A 107 -5.45 6.34 25.37
C PRO A 107 -4.14 6.16 24.61
N VAL A 108 -3.07 6.79 25.07
CA VAL A 108 -1.73 6.67 24.48
C VAL A 108 -0.91 5.67 25.27
N LEU A 109 -0.54 4.57 24.61
CA LEU A 109 0.27 3.49 25.19
C LEU A 109 1.65 3.45 24.48
N GLY A 110 2.67 2.95 25.18
CA GLY A 110 3.99 2.68 24.59
C GLY A 110 4.87 3.92 24.30
N ARG A 111 4.51 5.09 24.84
CA ARG A 111 5.29 6.34 24.70
C ARG A 111 5.67 6.98 26.06
N ASP A 112 5.69 6.17 27.09
CA ASP A 112 5.95 6.64 28.46
C ASP A 112 7.34 7.23 28.67
N ALA A 113 8.33 6.73 27.94
CA ALA A 113 9.71 7.22 28.03
C ALA A 113 9.84 8.63 27.46
N GLU A 114 9.27 8.86 26.28
CA GLU A 114 9.29 10.15 25.61
C GLU A 114 8.47 11.18 26.38
N ILE A 115 7.30 10.81 26.91
CA ILE A 115 6.47 11.68 27.74
C ILE A 115 7.23 12.09 29.02
N ARG A 116 7.92 11.15 29.71
CA ARG A 116 8.77 11.47 30.87
C ARG A 116 9.90 12.41 30.49
N GLN A 117 10.55 12.19 29.36
CA GLN A 117 11.60 13.06 28.87
C GLN A 117 11.10 14.48 28.57
N ILE A 118 9.91 14.63 28.01
CA ILE A 118 9.26 15.93 27.81
C ILE A 118 9.03 16.61 29.16
N ILE A 119 8.49 15.92 30.16
CA ILE A 119 8.26 16.43 31.51
C ILE A 119 9.56 16.91 32.16
N ASP A 120 10.62 16.10 32.05
CA ASP A 120 11.95 16.44 32.57
C ASP A 120 12.50 17.73 31.93
N ILE A 121 12.36 17.87 30.60
CA ILE A 121 12.84 19.06 29.89
C ILE A 121 12.03 20.30 30.29
N LEU A 122 10.71 20.20 30.33
CA LEU A 122 9.83 21.31 30.69
C LEU A 122 10.06 21.83 32.13
N THR A 123 10.57 21.01 33.04
CA THR A 123 10.86 21.39 34.43
C THR A 123 12.23 22.03 34.61
N ARG A 124 13.10 22.01 33.58
CA ARG A 124 14.44 22.61 33.65
C ARG A 124 14.38 24.15 33.69
N ARG A 125 15.43 24.75 34.25
CA ARG A 125 15.58 26.20 34.26
C ARG A 125 16.04 26.78 32.91
N ARG A 126 16.79 25.99 32.11
CA ARG A 126 17.33 26.39 30.79
C ARG A 126 17.12 25.23 29.82
N GLN A 127 17.02 25.53 28.53
CA GLN A 127 16.72 24.52 27.48
C GLN A 127 15.46 23.73 27.84
N ASN A 128 14.42 24.44 28.21
CA ASN A 128 13.17 23.90 28.72
C ASN A 128 12.08 23.76 27.64
N ASN A 129 12.46 23.81 26.37
CA ASN A 129 11.54 23.56 25.24
C ASN A 129 11.95 22.26 24.56
N PRO A 130 11.17 21.17 24.66
CA PRO A 130 11.43 19.96 23.93
C PRO A 130 11.11 20.15 22.45
N ILE A 131 11.95 19.57 21.59
CA ILE A 131 11.66 19.39 20.17
C ILE A 131 11.70 17.91 19.84
N MET A 132 10.56 17.35 19.45
CA MET A 132 10.45 15.97 19.03
C MET A 132 10.94 15.82 17.61
N THR A 133 11.84 14.86 17.39
CA THR A 133 12.38 14.55 16.07
C THR A 133 12.10 13.09 15.75
N GLY A 134 11.58 12.81 14.58
CA GLY A 134 11.27 11.45 14.12
C GLY A 134 10.57 11.50 12.75
N GLU A 135 10.56 10.37 12.07
CA GLU A 135 9.91 10.26 10.77
C GLU A 135 8.39 10.53 10.87
N ALA A 136 7.76 10.79 9.69
CA ALA A 136 6.32 10.94 9.64
C ALA A 136 5.63 9.62 10.03
N GLY A 137 4.55 9.69 10.83
CA GLY A 137 3.79 8.50 11.22
C GLY A 137 4.31 7.74 12.45
N VAL A 138 5.45 8.14 13.06
CA VAL A 138 5.94 7.49 14.29
C VAL A 138 5.14 7.85 15.55
N GLY A 139 4.17 8.76 15.47
CA GLY A 139 3.31 9.13 16.61
C GLY A 139 3.83 10.28 17.47
N LYS A 140 4.52 11.29 16.91
CA LYS A 140 4.97 12.49 17.61
C LYS A 140 3.81 13.23 18.30
N THR A 141 2.71 13.42 17.58
CA THR A 141 1.50 14.09 18.11
C THR A 141 0.87 13.30 19.25
N ALA A 142 0.85 11.96 19.17
CA ALA A 142 0.36 11.07 20.23
C ALA A 142 1.16 11.24 21.54
N VAL A 143 2.48 11.49 21.48
CA VAL A 143 3.29 11.77 22.67
C VAL A 143 2.78 13.01 23.40
N VAL A 144 2.39 14.06 22.68
CA VAL A 144 1.86 15.31 23.23
C VAL A 144 0.45 15.11 23.80
N GLU A 145 -0.36 14.31 23.12
CA GLU A 145 -1.69 13.92 23.61
C GLU A 145 -1.59 13.07 24.89
N GLY A 146 -0.64 12.13 24.94
CA GLY A 146 -0.33 11.39 26.16
C GLY A 146 0.14 12.29 27.31
N PHE A 147 0.90 13.33 27.02
CA PHE A 147 1.28 14.33 28.01
C PHE A 147 0.05 15.13 28.51
N ALA A 148 -0.88 15.51 27.60
CA ALA A 148 -2.14 16.16 27.98
C ALA A 148 -2.99 15.27 28.88
N LEU A 149 -3.07 13.96 28.61
CA LEU A 149 -3.77 12.98 29.45
C LEU A 149 -3.17 12.91 30.86
N ARG A 150 -1.84 12.89 31.00
CA ARG A 150 -1.18 12.91 32.31
C ARG A 150 -1.42 14.21 33.07
N ILE A 151 -1.44 15.37 32.40
CA ILE A 151 -1.82 16.64 33.03
C ILE A 151 -3.26 16.55 33.53
N ALA A 152 -4.19 16.05 32.72
CA ALA A 152 -5.59 15.92 33.09
C ALA A 152 -5.83 14.98 34.29
N ALA A 153 -5.07 13.86 34.32
CA ALA A 153 -5.07 12.91 35.43
C ALA A 153 -4.34 13.42 36.69
N GLY A 154 -3.57 14.51 36.58
CA GLY A 154 -2.74 15.04 37.68
C GLY A 154 -1.46 14.27 37.96
N ASP A 155 -1.07 13.34 37.04
CA ASP A 155 0.14 12.49 37.08
C ASP A 155 1.34 13.24 36.48
N VAL A 156 1.62 14.43 37.02
CA VAL A 156 2.72 15.29 36.63
C VAL A 156 3.26 16.04 37.84
N PRO A 157 4.52 16.52 37.83
CA PRO A 157 5.11 17.30 38.91
C PRO A 157 4.27 18.57 39.23
N PRO A 158 4.28 19.03 40.50
CA PRO A 158 3.49 20.21 40.93
C PRO A 158 3.72 21.46 40.09
N SER A 159 4.93 21.63 39.53
CA SER A 159 5.31 22.78 38.71
C SER A 159 4.58 22.89 37.37
N ILE A 160 4.00 21.80 36.89
CA ILE A 160 3.27 21.73 35.60
C ILE A 160 1.85 21.17 35.74
N LYS A 161 1.36 20.97 36.99
CA LYS A 161 0.02 20.41 37.26
C LYS A 161 -1.12 21.35 36.81
N ASN A 162 -0.92 22.64 36.86
CA ASN A 162 -1.94 23.65 36.52
C ASN A 162 -1.67 24.31 35.16
N VAL A 163 -0.93 23.63 34.28
CA VAL A 163 -0.62 24.14 32.96
C VAL A 163 -1.70 23.72 31.96
N ARG A 164 -2.03 24.62 31.01
CA ARG A 164 -2.84 24.30 29.83
C ARG A 164 -1.94 24.04 28.65
N LEU A 165 -2.25 23.01 27.92
CA LEU A 165 -1.53 22.63 26.69
C LEU A 165 -2.39 22.95 25.48
N HIS A 166 -1.91 23.85 24.62
CA HIS A 166 -2.59 24.27 23.40
C HIS A 166 -1.80 23.87 22.16
N THR A 167 -2.46 23.33 21.18
CA THR A 167 -1.88 23.08 19.83
C THR A 167 -2.12 24.30 18.98
N LEU A 168 -1.07 24.83 18.36
CA LEU A 168 -1.15 25.93 17.39
C LEU A 168 -1.58 25.38 16.03
N ASP A 169 -2.67 25.90 15.49
CA ASP A 169 -3.15 25.55 14.15
C ASP A 169 -2.53 26.50 13.11
N LEU A 170 -1.51 25.99 12.42
CA LEU A 170 -0.80 26.75 11.38
C LEU A 170 -1.66 26.99 10.15
N GLY A 171 -2.60 26.06 9.85
CA GLY A 171 -3.53 26.21 8.74
C GLY A 171 -4.47 27.41 8.95
N LEU A 172 -5.05 27.53 10.14
CA LEU A 172 -5.92 28.67 10.48
C LEU A 172 -5.16 29.99 10.54
N LEU A 173 -3.90 29.98 10.98
CA LEU A 173 -3.06 31.18 10.97
C LEU A 173 -2.76 31.67 9.55
N GLN A 174 -2.59 30.75 8.59
CA GLN A 174 -2.27 31.06 7.20
C GLN A 174 -3.53 31.30 6.35
N ALA A 175 -4.67 30.72 6.71
CA ALA A 175 -5.90 30.87 5.94
C ALA A 175 -6.34 32.33 5.85
N GLY A 176 -6.48 32.83 4.61
CA GLY A 176 -6.90 34.21 4.35
C GLY A 176 -5.84 35.30 4.64
N ALA A 177 -4.61 34.94 5.00
CA ALA A 177 -3.51 35.90 5.21
C ALA A 177 -2.91 36.31 3.85
N GLY A 178 -3.73 36.87 2.96
CA GLY A 178 -3.28 37.36 1.64
C GLY A 178 -2.46 38.66 1.70
N VAL A 179 -2.51 39.37 2.81
CA VAL A 179 -1.79 40.64 3.01
C VAL A 179 -0.50 40.37 3.80
N LYS A 180 0.61 40.92 3.28
CA LYS A 180 1.93 40.80 3.91
C LYS A 180 1.88 41.29 5.38
N GLY A 181 2.29 40.43 6.33
CA GLY A 181 2.33 40.76 7.77
C GLY A 181 1.09 40.34 8.56
N GLU A 182 0.02 39.87 7.95
CA GLU A 182 -1.19 39.43 8.66
C GLU A 182 -0.94 38.15 9.47
N PHE A 183 -0.24 37.18 8.89
CA PHE A 183 0.20 35.97 9.58
C PHE A 183 1.06 36.28 10.82
N GLU A 184 2.02 37.20 10.69
CA GLU A 184 2.90 37.63 11.76
C GLU A 184 2.11 38.36 12.87
N ASN A 185 1.13 39.15 12.50
CA ASN A 185 0.27 39.84 13.47
C ASN A 185 -0.62 38.87 14.25
N ARG A 186 -1.21 37.88 13.59
CA ARG A 186 -1.99 36.82 14.23
C ARG A 186 -1.13 36.00 15.21
N LEU A 187 0.06 35.56 14.76
CA LEU A 187 1.00 34.85 15.62
C LEU A 187 1.46 35.72 16.83
N ARG A 188 1.70 37.00 16.62
CA ARG A 188 2.05 37.94 17.70
C ARG A 188 0.92 38.05 18.71
N SER A 189 -0.32 38.18 18.25
CA SER A 189 -1.49 38.23 19.13
C SER A 189 -1.63 36.97 19.98
N VAL A 190 -1.45 35.79 19.39
CA VAL A 190 -1.43 34.51 20.13
C VAL A 190 -0.32 34.50 21.20
N ILE A 191 0.91 34.91 20.84
CA ILE A 191 2.03 34.98 21.81
C ILE A 191 1.75 35.92 22.94
N ASP A 192 1.18 37.09 22.67
CA ASP A 192 0.89 38.11 23.68
C ASP A 192 -0.26 37.66 24.61
N GLU A 193 -1.26 36.95 24.09
CA GLU A 193 -2.32 36.33 24.91
C GLU A 193 -1.79 35.18 25.78
N VAL A 194 -0.87 34.34 25.26
CA VAL A 194 -0.19 33.30 26.06
C VAL A 194 0.56 33.92 27.23
N LYS A 195 1.27 35.02 27.02
CA LYS A 195 2.00 35.74 28.07
C LYS A 195 1.07 36.38 29.09
N ALA A 196 -0.07 36.92 28.67
CA ALA A 196 -1.04 37.59 29.51
C ALA A 196 -1.93 36.61 30.29
N SER A 197 -1.88 35.32 29.97
CA SER A 197 -2.75 34.31 30.59
C SER A 197 -2.43 34.13 32.09
N PRO A 198 -3.45 34.14 32.97
CA PRO A 198 -3.27 33.89 34.40
C PRO A 198 -2.85 32.46 34.72
N THR A 199 -3.16 31.51 33.84
CA THR A 199 -2.72 30.12 33.93
C THR A 199 -1.57 29.90 32.95
N PRO A 200 -0.46 29.23 33.34
CA PRO A 200 0.65 28.98 32.46
C PRO A 200 0.17 28.14 31.25
N ILE A 201 0.54 28.55 30.05
CA ILE A 201 0.21 27.86 28.79
C ILE A 201 1.49 27.33 28.18
N ILE A 202 1.46 26.05 27.73
CA ILE A 202 2.47 25.45 26.86
C ILE A 202 1.87 25.36 25.46
N LEU A 203 2.61 25.85 24.47
CA LEU A 203 2.19 25.84 23.10
C LEU A 203 2.83 24.65 22.35
N PHE A 204 2.02 23.76 21.80
CA PHE A 204 2.51 22.71 20.92
C PHE A 204 2.47 23.19 19.46
N ILE A 205 3.58 23.04 18.78
CA ILE A 205 3.77 23.43 17.37
C ILE A 205 4.13 22.18 16.60
N ASP A 206 3.18 21.64 15.87
CA ASP A 206 3.45 20.54 14.94
C ASP A 206 4.07 21.11 13.65
N GLU A 207 4.88 20.31 12.96
CA GLU A 207 5.61 20.73 11.76
C GLU A 207 6.33 22.10 11.94
N ALA A 208 6.99 22.27 13.08
CA ALA A 208 7.59 23.55 13.47
C ALA A 208 8.59 24.12 12.46
N HIS A 209 9.11 23.30 11.55
CA HIS A 209 9.96 23.73 10.44
C HIS A 209 9.24 24.70 9.48
N THR A 210 7.92 24.60 9.36
CA THR A 210 7.12 25.48 8.49
C THR A 210 7.15 26.93 8.98
N LEU A 211 7.22 27.15 10.29
CA LEU A 211 7.36 28.48 10.86
C LEU A 211 8.74 29.11 10.65
N ILE A 212 9.77 28.28 10.44
CA ILE A 212 11.16 28.71 10.31
C ILE A 212 11.60 28.80 8.85
N GLY A 213 11.02 27.95 7.98
CA GLY A 213 11.38 27.81 6.57
C GLY A 213 10.39 28.41 5.56
N ALA A 214 9.28 28.96 6.00
CA ALA A 214 8.21 29.49 5.13
C ALA A 214 8.55 30.83 4.46
N GLY A 215 9.78 31.33 4.58
CA GLY A 215 10.29 32.47 3.82
C GLY A 215 10.66 32.04 2.41
N GLY A 216 9.72 32.11 1.44
CA GLY A 216 10.07 32.25 0.02
C GLY A 216 10.91 33.50 -0.15
N ALA A 217 11.92 33.51 -1.06
CA ALA A 217 12.83 34.58 -1.42
C ALA A 217 13.33 35.49 -0.27
N ALA A 218 14.64 35.58 -0.08
CA ALA A 218 15.31 36.37 0.95
C ALA A 218 14.62 37.72 1.24
N GLY A 219 13.98 37.86 2.41
CA GLY A 219 13.32 39.08 2.88
C GLY A 219 11.83 38.98 3.25
N GLN A 220 11.17 37.83 3.13
CA GLN A 220 9.83 37.62 3.68
C GLN A 220 9.92 37.21 5.15
N GLY A 221 9.20 37.95 6.00
CA GLY A 221 9.28 37.96 7.45
C GLY A 221 9.24 36.56 8.09
N ASP A 222 10.31 36.22 8.77
CA ASP A 222 10.49 34.99 9.50
C ASP A 222 9.60 34.98 10.74
N ALA A 223 8.57 34.14 10.79
CA ALA A 223 7.84 33.85 12.04
C ALA A 223 8.80 33.43 13.17
N ALA A 224 9.93 32.83 12.82
CA ALA A 224 11.02 32.51 13.71
C ALA A 224 11.55 33.77 14.44
N ASN A 225 11.59 34.92 13.80
CA ASN A 225 12.07 36.17 14.43
C ASN A 225 11.11 36.69 15.50
N LEU A 226 9.83 36.36 15.48
CA LEU A 226 8.85 36.65 16.53
C LEU A 226 8.97 35.69 17.71
N LEU A 227 9.22 34.42 17.45
CA LEU A 227 9.38 33.39 18.49
C LEU A 227 10.72 33.47 19.22
N LYS A 228 11.82 33.77 18.51
CA LYS A 228 13.17 33.84 19.12
C LYS A 228 13.27 34.71 20.35
N PRO A 229 12.76 35.96 20.37
CA PRO A 229 12.82 36.82 21.58
C PRO A 229 11.99 36.26 22.72
N ALA A 230 10.80 35.73 22.47
CA ALA A 230 9.91 35.20 23.51
C ALA A 230 10.49 33.91 24.14
N LEU A 231 11.06 33.01 23.34
CA LEU A 231 11.79 31.84 23.81
C LEU A 231 13.08 32.21 24.54
N ALA A 232 13.78 33.27 24.09
CA ALA A 232 15.01 33.72 24.68
C ALA A 232 14.81 34.25 26.10
N ARG A 233 13.72 34.98 26.35
CA ARG A 233 13.35 35.52 27.66
C ARG A 233 12.65 34.52 28.58
N GLY A 234 12.28 33.34 28.05
CA GLY A 234 11.52 32.32 28.79
C GLY A 234 10.05 32.70 29.00
N GLU A 235 9.56 33.65 28.22
CA GLU A 235 8.17 34.13 28.26
C GLU A 235 7.20 33.15 27.59
N LEU A 236 7.71 32.31 26.72
CA LEU A 236 6.96 31.29 25.99
C LEU A 236 7.57 29.93 26.24
N ARG A 237 6.76 28.96 26.64
CA ARG A 237 7.13 27.54 26.71
C ARG A 237 6.49 26.82 25.54
N THR A 238 7.30 26.08 24.78
CA THR A 238 6.85 25.38 23.57
C THR A 238 7.31 23.94 23.56
N ILE A 239 6.47 23.07 22.99
CA ILE A 239 6.81 21.75 22.52
C ILE A 239 6.77 21.82 21.00
N ALA A 240 7.83 21.45 20.31
CA ALA A 240 7.89 21.44 18.86
C ALA A 240 7.98 20.01 18.33
N ALA A 241 7.44 19.76 17.13
CA ALA A 241 7.62 18.49 16.43
C ALA A 241 8.10 18.76 15.00
N THR A 242 9.00 17.90 14.50
CA THR A 242 9.56 17.99 13.15
C THR A 242 10.21 16.66 12.75
N THR A 243 10.61 16.48 11.51
CA THR A 243 11.45 15.35 11.11
C THR A 243 12.92 15.61 11.43
N TRP A 244 13.74 14.53 11.43
CA TRP A 244 15.18 14.69 11.71
C TRP A 244 15.89 15.50 10.61
N ALA A 245 15.51 15.32 9.36
CA ALA A 245 16.07 16.05 8.23
C ALA A 245 15.79 17.56 8.32
N GLU A 246 14.55 17.92 8.65
CA GLU A 246 14.11 19.31 8.83
C GLU A 246 14.73 19.96 10.07
N TYR A 247 14.88 19.19 11.17
CA TYR A 247 15.60 19.66 12.35
C TYR A 247 17.02 20.10 12.00
N LYS A 248 17.78 19.25 11.28
CA LYS A 248 19.13 19.57 10.81
C LYS A 248 19.17 20.79 9.89
N LYS A 249 18.19 20.91 9.00
CA LYS A 249 18.15 21.96 7.98
C LYS A 249 17.80 23.32 8.58
N TYR A 250 16.83 23.38 9.53
CA TYR A 250 16.24 24.63 9.99
C TYR A 250 16.58 25.00 11.44
N PHE A 251 16.67 24.03 12.36
CA PHE A 251 16.91 24.29 13.80
C PHE A 251 18.39 24.22 14.17
N GLU A 252 19.11 23.17 13.75
CA GLU A 252 20.50 22.96 14.13
C GLU A 252 21.42 24.06 13.58
N ARG A 253 21.12 24.57 12.40
CA ARG A 253 21.88 25.67 11.76
C ARG A 253 21.68 27.03 12.44
N ASP A 254 20.59 27.22 13.18
CA ASP A 254 20.32 28.45 13.92
C ASP A 254 20.76 28.32 15.38
N ALA A 255 21.90 28.87 15.72
CA ALA A 255 22.51 28.79 17.04
C ALA A 255 21.61 29.37 18.16
N ALA A 256 20.69 30.29 17.83
CA ALA A 256 19.77 30.87 18.79
C ALA A 256 18.65 29.88 19.15
N LEU A 257 18.14 29.13 18.17
CA LEU A 257 17.14 28.10 18.39
C LEU A 257 17.75 26.84 19.00
N ALA A 258 18.88 26.36 18.47
CA ALA A 258 19.56 25.16 18.96
C ALA A 258 19.88 25.24 20.48
N ARG A 259 20.17 26.42 21.01
CA ARG A 259 20.40 26.63 22.44
C ARG A 259 19.13 26.68 23.30
N ARG A 260 17.94 26.70 22.71
CA ARG A 260 16.65 26.83 23.40
C ARG A 260 15.85 25.55 23.39
N PHE A 261 16.06 24.71 22.37
CA PHE A 261 15.38 23.45 22.24
C PHE A 261 16.28 22.27 22.68
N GLN A 262 15.65 21.30 23.33
CA GLN A 262 16.26 20.02 23.64
C GLN A 262 15.59 18.93 22.82
N VAL A 263 16.38 18.17 22.07
CA VAL A 263 15.88 17.09 21.20
C VAL A 263 15.35 15.93 22.02
N VAL A 264 14.14 15.48 21.67
CA VAL A 264 13.53 14.21 22.08
C VAL A 264 13.35 13.37 20.83
N LYS A 265 14.07 12.28 20.74
CA LYS A 265 13.99 11.37 19.59
C LYS A 265 12.78 10.47 19.75
N VAL A 266 11.87 10.48 18.77
CA VAL A 266 10.72 9.59 18.68
C VAL A 266 11.00 8.60 17.55
N GLU A 267 11.37 7.39 17.92
CA GLU A 267 11.69 6.33 16.95
C GLU A 267 10.46 5.53 16.57
N GLU A 268 10.53 4.83 15.42
CA GLU A 268 9.52 3.85 15.06
C GLU A 268 9.47 2.75 16.14
N PRO A 269 8.29 2.44 16.70
CA PRO A 269 8.15 1.37 17.69
C PRO A 269 8.39 -0.01 17.04
N ASP A 270 8.86 -0.95 17.84
CA ASP A 270 8.89 -2.36 17.46
C ASP A 270 7.47 -2.93 17.34
N GLU A 271 7.34 -4.11 16.74
CA GLU A 271 6.03 -4.75 16.51
C GLU A 271 5.26 -4.99 17.81
N ALA A 272 5.94 -5.40 18.88
CA ALA A 272 5.32 -5.67 20.18
C ALA A 272 4.75 -4.40 20.81
N THR A 273 5.49 -3.31 20.77
CA THR A 273 5.06 -1.99 21.24
C THR A 273 3.94 -1.46 20.37
N ALA A 274 4.01 -1.62 19.03
CA ALA A 274 2.93 -1.24 18.12
C ALA A 274 1.62 -1.99 18.42
N VAL A 275 1.67 -3.30 18.68
CA VAL A 275 0.50 -4.08 19.11
C VAL A 275 -0.09 -3.52 20.43
N ALA A 276 0.77 -3.14 21.40
CA ALA A 276 0.29 -2.52 22.63
C ALA A 276 -0.39 -1.16 22.38
N MET A 277 0.16 -0.34 21.46
CA MET A 277 -0.46 0.93 21.05
C MET A 277 -1.82 0.69 20.40
N MET A 278 -1.92 -0.28 19.48
CA MET A 278 -3.16 -0.64 18.81
C MET A 278 -4.26 -1.07 19.79
N ARG A 279 -3.90 -1.82 20.86
CA ARG A 279 -4.85 -2.22 21.91
C ARG A 279 -5.51 -1.02 22.59
N GLY A 280 -4.80 0.09 22.71
CA GLY A 280 -5.38 1.34 23.23
C GLY A 280 -6.47 1.95 22.36
N LEU A 281 -6.41 1.69 21.04
CA LEU A 281 -7.33 2.27 20.06
C LEU A 281 -8.55 1.39 19.74
N VAL A 282 -8.54 0.11 20.15
CA VAL A 282 -9.60 -0.87 19.83
C VAL A 282 -10.97 -0.34 20.18
N GLY A 283 -11.15 0.12 21.42
CA GLY A 283 -12.47 0.57 21.88
C GLY A 283 -13.03 1.76 21.11
N THR A 284 -12.16 2.65 20.61
CA THR A 284 -12.55 3.81 19.78
C THR A 284 -12.94 3.34 18.37
N LEU A 285 -12.12 2.46 17.76
CA LEU A 285 -12.39 1.93 16.41
C LEU A 285 -13.67 1.09 16.38
N GLU A 286 -13.85 0.18 17.35
CA GLU A 286 -15.07 -0.63 17.49
C GLU A 286 -16.33 0.23 17.66
N LYS A 287 -16.25 1.27 18.48
CA LYS A 287 -17.37 2.20 18.67
C LYS A 287 -17.68 3.02 17.42
N HIS A 288 -16.66 3.42 16.68
CA HIS A 288 -16.81 4.22 15.44
C HIS A 288 -17.39 3.39 14.30
N HIS A 289 -16.79 2.24 14.00
CA HIS A 289 -17.18 1.40 12.88
C HIS A 289 -18.28 0.39 13.20
N ARG A 290 -18.60 0.18 14.48
CA ARG A 290 -19.57 -0.84 14.97
C ARG A 290 -19.20 -2.26 14.58
N VAL A 291 -17.92 -2.54 14.46
CA VAL A 291 -17.34 -3.84 14.07
C VAL A 291 -16.44 -4.32 15.19
N ARG A 292 -16.50 -5.61 15.52
CA ARG A 292 -15.62 -6.21 16.54
C ARG A 292 -14.24 -6.48 15.97
N ILE A 293 -13.20 -6.21 16.77
CA ILE A 293 -11.81 -6.46 16.41
C ILE A 293 -11.27 -7.61 17.24
N LEU A 294 -10.87 -8.72 16.60
CA LEU A 294 -10.24 -9.83 17.26
C LEU A 294 -8.76 -9.56 17.56
N ASN A 295 -8.24 -10.19 18.63
CA ASN A 295 -6.84 -10.01 19.01
C ASN A 295 -5.86 -10.48 17.93
N GLU A 296 -6.21 -11.48 17.13
CA GLU A 296 -5.39 -11.93 15.99
C GLU A 296 -5.28 -10.87 14.89
N GLY A 297 -6.39 -10.26 14.47
CA GLY A 297 -6.38 -9.16 13.50
C GLY A 297 -5.61 -7.95 14.02
N LEU A 298 -5.73 -7.68 15.32
CA LEU A 298 -4.99 -6.60 15.96
C LEU A 298 -3.47 -6.85 16.01
N VAL A 299 -3.02 -8.08 16.20
CA VAL A 299 -1.60 -8.47 16.18
C VAL A 299 -1.07 -8.48 14.75
N ASP A 300 -1.87 -8.96 13.81
CA ASP A 300 -1.45 -9.07 12.41
C ASP A 300 -1.40 -7.72 11.68
N ALA A 301 -2.17 -6.72 12.10
CA ALA A 301 -2.11 -5.39 11.49
C ALA A 301 -0.71 -4.74 11.57
N PRO A 302 -0.03 -4.64 12.72
CA PRO A 302 1.36 -4.19 12.79
C PRO A 302 2.33 -5.11 12.06
N ARG A 303 2.20 -6.42 12.22
CA ARG A 303 3.08 -7.42 11.63
C ARG A 303 3.04 -7.39 10.10
N LEU A 304 1.84 -7.47 9.51
CA LEU A 304 1.67 -7.46 8.05
C LEU A 304 1.99 -6.08 7.46
N SER A 305 1.60 -4.99 8.13
CA SER A 305 1.97 -3.65 7.68
C SER A 305 3.47 -3.41 7.71
N ASN A 306 4.15 -3.88 8.75
CA ASN A 306 5.60 -3.74 8.86
C ASN A 306 6.30 -4.53 7.77
N ARG A 307 5.78 -5.71 7.45
CA ARG A 307 6.34 -6.62 6.45
C ARG A 307 6.07 -6.18 5.02
N TYR A 308 4.87 -5.70 4.70
CA TYR A 308 4.41 -5.51 3.31
C TYR A 308 4.19 -4.05 2.91
N ILE A 309 4.08 -3.10 3.85
CA ILE A 309 3.89 -1.69 3.55
C ILE A 309 5.14 -0.90 3.92
N THR A 310 5.73 -0.33 2.89
CA THR A 310 6.94 0.51 3.01
C THR A 310 6.63 1.97 2.74
N GLY A 311 7.54 2.84 3.15
CA GLY A 311 7.37 4.27 3.02
C GLY A 311 6.46 4.91 4.07
N ARG A 312 5.89 4.11 4.99
CA ARG A 312 5.18 4.56 6.20
C ARG A 312 5.75 3.87 7.42
N GLN A 313 5.66 4.52 8.57
CA GLN A 313 6.19 4.01 9.83
C GLN A 313 5.08 3.45 10.73
N LEU A 314 5.44 2.53 11.63
CA LEU A 314 4.58 2.15 12.73
C LEU A 314 4.46 3.31 13.74
N PRO A 315 3.30 3.50 14.40
CA PRO A 315 2.08 2.72 14.30
C PRO A 315 1.13 3.17 13.17
N ASP A 316 1.39 4.28 12.49
CA ASP A 316 0.48 4.91 11.51
C ASP A 316 -0.01 3.94 10.43
N LYS A 317 0.90 3.18 9.81
CA LYS A 317 0.53 2.18 8.79
C LYS A 317 -0.38 1.08 9.34
N ALA A 318 -0.20 0.65 10.59
CA ALA A 318 -1.03 -0.37 11.23
C ALA A 318 -2.41 0.18 11.61
N VAL A 319 -2.47 1.40 12.14
CA VAL A 319 -3.74 2.11 12.42
C VAL A 319 -4.54 2.27 11.13
N SER A 320 -3.90 2.74 10.06
CA SER A 320 -4.57 2.94 8.76
C SER A 320 -5.12 1.64 8.16
N ILE A 321 -4.40 0.52 8.31
CA ILE A 321 -4.90 -0.80 7.87
C ILE A 321 -6.10 -1.21 8.70
N LEU A 322 -6.00 -1.12 10.03
CA LEU A 322 -7.07 -1.56 10.91
C LEU A 322 -8.33 -0.73 10.70
N ASP A 323 -8.20 0.58 10.59
CA ASP A 323 -9.29 1.51 10.28
C ASP A 323 -9.95 1.19 8.94
N THR A 324 -9.14 1.00 7.88
CA THR A 324 -9.64 0.60 6.56
C THR A 324 -10.32 -0.76 6.60
N THR A 325 -9.78 -1.73 7.34
CA THR A 325 -10.36 -3.07 7.47
C THR A 325 -11.71 -2.99 8.18
N CYS A 326 -11.80 -2.24 9.28
CA CYS A 326 -13.05 -1.99 9.98
C CYS A 326 -14.11 -1.34 9.07
N ALA A 327 -13.71 -0.33 8.29
CA ALA A 327 -14.60 0.34 7.35
C ALA A 327 -15.11 -0.62 6.26
N ARG A 328 -14.22 -1.44 5.69
CA ARG A 328 -14.59 -2.45 4.67
C ARG A 328 -15.56 -3.49 5.21
N ILE A 329 -15.32 -3.98 6.43
CA ILE A 329 -16.22 -4.94 7.09
C ILE A 329 -17.57 -4.29 7.36
N GLY A 330 -17.60 -3.08 7.92
CA GLY A 330 -18.85 -2.35 8.14
C GLY A 330 -19.66 -2.14 6.85
N ILE A 331 -18.98 -1.86 5.74
CA ILE A 331 -19.60 -1.77 4.41
C ILE A 331 -20.08 -3.16 3.96
N SER A 332 -19.29 -4.23 4.10
CA SER A 332 -19.69 -5.57 3.66
C SER A 332 -20.94 -6.12 4.35
N GLN A 333 -21.19 -5.71 5.60
CA GLN A 333 -22.38 -6.08 6.34
C GLN A 333 -23.65 -5.38 5.84
N THR A 334 -23.50 -4.21 5.19
CA THR A 334 -24.63 -3.37 4.76
C THR A 334 -24.80 -3.31 3.24
N ALA A 335 -23.72 -3.36 2.48
CA ALA A 335 -23.71 -3.24 1.03
C ALA A 335 -23.69 -4.59 0.31
N VAL A 336 -24.03 -4.58 -0.97
CA VAL A 336 -23.93 -5.77 -1.85
C VAL A 336 -22.45 -6.10 -2.07
N PRO A 337 -22.02 -7.38 -1.93
CA PRO A 337 -20.64 -7.79 -2.20
C PRO A 337 -20.20 -7.49 -3.63
N PRO A 338 -18.93 -7.09 -3.87
CA PRO A 338 -18.41 -6.78 -5.20
C PRO A 338 -18.60 -7.91 -6.22
N GLN A 339 -18.48 -9.17 -5.79
CA GLN A 339 -18.64 -10.35 -6.64
C GLN A 339 -20.06 -10.46 -7.23
N ILE A 340 -21.08 -10.08 -6.45
CA ILE A 340 -22.47 -10.03 -6.91
C ILE A 340 -22.66 -8.86 -7.86
N GLU A 341 -22.09 -7.70 -7.54
CA GLU A 341 -22.16 -6.50 -8.39
C GLU A 341 -21.49 -6.74 -9.75
N ASP A 342 -20.30 -7.33 -9.76
CA ASP A 342 -19.57 -7.67 -10.98
C ASP A 342 -20.35 -8.68 -11.84
N SER A 343 -20.98 -9.69 -11.20
CA SER A 343 -21.83 -10.66 -11.91
C SER A 343 -23.06 -10.00 -12.52
N ARG A 344 -23.71 -9.06 -11.82
CA ARG A 344 -24.83 -8.28 -12.35
C ARG A 344 -24.41 -7.41 -13.53
N ARG A 345 -23.28 -6.68 -13.41
CA ARG A 345 -22.73 -5.87 -14.50
C ARG A 345 -22.36 -6.71 -15.71
N ARG A 346 -21.82 -7.92 -15.50
CA ARG A 346 -21.52 -8.84 -16.60
C ARG A 346 -22.78 -9.24 -17.34
N ILE A 347 -23.86 -9.56 -16.64
CA ILE A 347 -25.15 -9.90 -17.25
C ILE A 347 -25.71 -8.70 -18.04
N GLU A 348 -25.67 -7.49 -17.49
CA GLU A 348 -26.07 -6.26 -18.18
C GLU A 348 -25.27 -6.03 -19.49
N GLN A 349 -23.95 -6.24 -19.44
CA GLN A 349 -23.09 -6.13 -20.62
C GLN A 349 -23.46 -7.17 -21.69
N LEU A 350 -23.76 -8.40 -21.28
CA LEU A 350 -24.21 -9.45 -22.20
C LEU A 350 -25.58 -9.13 -22.79
N ASP A 351 -26.49 -8.52 -22.04
CA ASP A 351 -27.81 -8.08 -22.53
C ASP A 351 -27.69 -6.96 -23.56
N VAL A 352 -26.80 -5.99 -23.31
CA VAL A 352 -26.51 -4.93 -24.29
C VAL A 352 -25.94 -5.51 -25.58
N ALA A 353 -24.98 -6.46 -25.46
CA ALA A 353 -24.38 -7.12 -26.62
C ALA A 353 -25.41 -7.92 -27.43
N LEU A 354 -26.26 -8.69 -26.74
CA LEU A 354 -27.35 -9.43 -27.39
C LEU A 354 -28.32 -8.50 -28.12
N GLY A 355 -28.74 -7.39 -27.49
CA GLY A 355 -29.66 -6.42 -28.11
C GLY A 355 -29.04 -5.70 -29.34
N ILE A 356 -27.72 -5.59 -29.43
CA ILE A 356 -27.04 -5.09 -30.65
C ILE A 356 -27.14 -6.14 -31.76
N LEU A 357 -26.77 -7.39 -31.47
CA LEU A 357 -26.78 -8.47 -32.45
C LEU A 357 -28.20 -8.79 -32.94
N GLU A 358 -29.22 -8.71 -32.08
CA GLU A 358 -30.62 -8.85 -32.45
C GLU A 358 -31.07 -7.77 -33.45
N ARG A 359 -30.65 -6.52 -33.27
CA ARG A 359 -30.94 -5.44 -34.21
C ARG A 359 -30.24 -5.62 -35.54
N GLU A 360 -29.00 -6.07 -35.54
CA GLU A 360 -28.25 -6.37 -36.77
C GLU A 360 -28.81 -7.58 -37.50
N ALA A 361 -29.24 -8.63 -36.78
CA ALA A 361 -29.91 -9.78 -37.33
C ALA A 361 -31.27 -9.40 -37.98
N ALA A 362 -32.05 -8.49 -37.37
CA ALA A 362 -33.26 -7.96 -37.95
C ALA A 362 -33.00 -7.14 -39.24
N ALA A 363 -31.77 -6.59 -39.39
CA ALA A 363 -31.33 -5.92 -40.62
C ALA A 363 -30.79 -6.88 -41.70
N GLY A 364 -30.75 -8.20 -41.42
CA GLY A 364 -30.35 -9.25 -42.38
C GLY A 364 -28.93 -9.81 -42.19
N ALA A 365 -28.21 -9.44 -41.10
CA ALA A 365 -26.92 -10.04 -40.79
C ALA A 365 -27.08 -11.43 -40.12
N ASN A 366 -26.17 -12.34 -40.37
CA ASN A 366 -26.22 -13.68 -39.76
C ASN A 366 -25.31 -13.70 -38.50
N HIS A 367 -25.91 -13.66 -37.30
CA HIS A 367 -25.24 -13.69 -36.01
C HIS A 367 -25.71 -14.84 -35.11
N ALA A 368 -26.30 -15.89 -35.69
CA ALA A 368 -26.95 -16.99 -34.96
C ALA A 368 -25.99 -17.67 -33.95
N ASP A 369 -24.74 -17.97 -34.35
CA ASP A 369 -23.76 -18.64 -33.50
C ASP A 369 -23.27 -17.72 -32.38
N ALA A 370 -22.96 -16.47 -32.71
CA ALA A 370 -22.52 -15.47 -31.71
C ALA A 370 -23.63 -15.20 -30.67
N MET A 371 -24.88 -15.12 -31.06
CA MET A 371 -26.01 -14.97 -30.16
C MET A 371 -26.22 -16.20 -29.27
N ALA A 372 -26.03 -17.40 -29.80
CA ALA A 372 -26.11 -18.66 -29.03
C ALA A 372 -25.02 -18.72 -27.96
N ASP A 373 -23.80 -18.31 -28.29
CA ASP A 373 -22.68 -18.23 -27.35
C ASP A 373 -22.93 -17.24 -26.22
N LEU A 374 -23.34 -16.02 -26.54
CA LEU A 374 -23.68 -14.99 -25.55
C LEU A 374 -24.85 -15.41 -24.64
N LEU A 375 -25.86 -16.08 -25.18
CA LEU A 375 -26.97 -16.64 -24.40
C LEU A 375 -26.51 -17.73 -23.44
N ASN A 376 -25.60 -18.60 -23.87
CA ASN A 376 -25.01 -19.63 -23.01
C ASN A 376 -24.15 -18.99 -21.89
N GLU A 377 -23.34 -17.98 -22.22
CA GLU A 377 -22.55 -17.24 -21.23
C GLU A 377 -23.44 -16.50 -20.22
N LYS A 378 -24.51 -15.85 -20.69
CA LYS A 378 -25.53 -15.22 -19.84
C LYS A 378 -26.16 -16.22 -18.88
N LYS A 379 -26.60 -17.38 -19.38
CA LYS A 379 -27.16 -18.44 -18.51
C LYS A 379 -26.17 -18.93 -17.45
N LYS A 380 -24.89 -19.06 -17.81
CA LYS A 380 -23.84 -19.42 -16.83
C LYS A 380 -23.67 -18.33 -15.77
N SER A 381 -23.59 -17.07 -16.20
CA SER A 381 -23.45 -15.93 -15.29
C SER A 381 -24.67 -15.76 -14.38
N GLN A 382 -25.88 -16.02 -14.89
CA GLN A 382 -27.10 -16.02 -14.07
C GLN A 382 -27.09 -17.08 -12.98
N LYS A 383 -26.68 -18.32 -13.31
CA LYS A 383 -26.55 -19.39 -12.29
C LYS A 383 -25.51 -19.06 -11.22
N ILE A 384 -24.40 -18.45 -11.63
CA ILE A 384 -23.37 -18.00 -10.68
C ILE A 384 -23.95 -16.92 -9.75
N LEU A 385 -24.66 -15.95 -10.32
CA LEU A 385 -25.31 -14.88 -9.56
C LEU A 385 -26.32 -15.44 -8.55
N GLU A 386 -27.20 -16.33 -8.97
CA GLU A 386 -28.19 -16.98 -8.07
C GLU A 386 -27.51 -17.71 -6.90
N GLY A 387 -26.43 -18.46 -7.19
CA GLY A 387 -25.66 -19.13 -6.15
C GLY A 387 -24.97 -18.16 -5.18
N LEU A 388 -24.42 -17.06 -5.68
CA LEU A 388 -23.79 -16.02 -4.86
C LEU A 388 -24.81 -15.27 -3.99
N GLU A 389 -26.00 -14.96 -4.54
CA GLU A 389 -27.07 -14.28 -3.80
C GLU A 389 -27.64 -15.16 -2.68
N GLN A 390 -27.86 -16.45 -2.94
CA GLN A 390 -28.29 -17.41 -1.91
C GLN A 390 -27.25 -17.54 -0.79
N ARG A 391 -25.98 -17.68 -1.16
CA ARG A 391 -24.88 -17.77 -0.22
C ARG A 391 -24.75 -16.48 0.60
N TRP A 392 -24.80 -15.31 -0.05
CA TRP A 392 -24.75 -14.01 0.64
C TRP A 392 -25.86 -13.84 1.67
N GLN A 393 -27.09 -14.24 1.33
CA GLN A 393 -28.22 -14.17 2.26
C GLN A 393 -28.01 -15.09 3.46
N ALA A 394 -27.55 -16.32 3.23
CA ALA A 394 -27.25 -17.27 4.32
C ALA A 394 -26.09 -16.78 5.23
N GLU A 395 -25.00 -16.24 4.66
CA GLU A 395 -23.91 -15.66 5.45
C GLU A 395 -24.41 -14.47 6.27
N LYS A 396 -25.25 -13.61 5.71
CA LYS A 396 -25.81 -12.44 6.40
C LYS A 396 -26.68 -12.83 7.59
N GLU A 397 -27.49 -13.88 7.45
CA GLU A 397 -28.32 -14.40 8.53
C GLU A 397 -27.47 -14.96 9.68
N LEU A 398 -26.42 -15.76 9.37
CA LEU A 398 -25.50 -16.30 10.37
C LEU A 398 -24.72 -15.19 11.07
N VAL A 399 -24.21 -14.19 10.34
CA VAL A 399 -23.52 -13.03 10.93
C VAL A 399 -24.44 -12.26 11.87
N THR A 400 -25.71 -12.07 11.51
CA THR A 400 -26.69 -11.43 12.38
C THR A 400 -26.93 -12.23 13.67
N GLN A 401 -26.98 -13.57 13.58
CA GLN A 401 -27.10 -14.44 14.75
C GLN A 401 -25.85 -14.36 15.64
N ILE A 402 -24.65 -14.38 15.07
CA ILE A 402 -23.38 -14.21 15.79
C ILE A 402 -23.37 -12.88 16.57
N HIS A 403 -23.75 -11.78 15.90
CA HIS A 403 -23.84 -10.47 16.56
C HIS A 403 -24.83 -10.45 17.73
N SER A 404 -25.99 -11.10 17.57
CA SER A 404 -26.99 -11.19 18.64
C SER A 404 -26.49 -11.99 19.85
N LEU A 405 -25.86 -13.15 19.60
CA LEU A 405 -25.28 -14.01 20.65
C LEU A 405 -24.13 -13.32 21.41
N ARG A 406 -23.23 -12.65 20.66
CA ARG A 406 -22.13 -11.89 21.26
C ARG A 406 -22.64 -10.71 22.11
N SER A 407 -23.66 -9.99 21.64
CA SER A 407 -24.30 -8.91 22.37
C SER A 407 -24.91 -9.38 23.69
N GLN A 408 -25.57 -10.53 23.68
CA GLN A 408 -26.10 -11.15 24.90
C GLN A 408 -24.98 -11.54 25.88
N LEU A 409 -23.88 -12.10 25.39
CA LEU A 409 -22.70 -12.45 26.21
C LEU A 409 -22.02 -11.22 26.83
N ASP A 410 -21.94 -10.13 26.09
CA ASP A 410 -21.31 -8.87 26.54
C ASP A 410 -22.23 -8.02 27.44
N GLY A 411 -23.52 -8.41 27.61
CA GLY A 411 -24.48 -7.70 28.45
C GLY A 411 -24.84 -6.30 27.95
N LYS A 412 -24.61 -6.01 26.67
CA LYS A 412 -24.93 -4.73 26.03
C LYS A 412 -26.09 -4.94 25.04
N PRO A 413 -27.19 -4.17 25.13
CA PRO A 413 -28.25 -4.25 24.13
C PRO A 413 -27.73 -3.76 22.76
N LEU A 414 -28.04 -4.50 21.69
CA LEU A 414 -27.89 -4.05 20.32
C LEU A 414 -28.72 -2.76 20.13
N ALA A 415 -28.08 -1.68 19.67
CA ALA A 415 -28.79 -0.54 19.16
C ALA A 415 -29.51 -0.99 17.88
N GLU A 416 -30.84 -1.08 17.95
CA GLU A 416 -31.71 -1.45 16.82
C GLU A 416 -31.45 -0.51 15.63
N THR A 417 -31.24 -1.10 14.47
CA THR A 417 -31.22 -0.44 13.17
C THR A 417 -32.66 -0.12 12.74
N ASP A 418 -33.28 0.88 13.36
CA ASP A 418 -34.51 1.48 12.81
C ASP A 418 -34.44 3.00 12.98
N SER A 419 -34.15 3.66 11.87
CA SER A 419 -34.10 5.12 11.72
C SER A 419 -35.49 5.77 11.69
N ASN A 420 -36.47 5.26 12.41
CA ASN A 420 -37.80 5.90 12.44
C ASN A 420 -38.68 5.53 13.64
N LYS A 421 -38.17 5.59 14.86
CA LYS A 421 -39.03 5.69 16.05
C LYS A 421 -38.41 6.62 17.09
N GLN A 422 -39.11 7.69 17.42
CA GLN A 422 -38.83 8.58 18.55
C GLN A 422 -38.60 7.76 19.82
N ALA A 423 -37.36 7.84 20.33
CA ALA A 423 -36.99 7.23 21.61
C ALA A 423 -37.71 7.97 22.74
N THR A 424 -38.70 7.35 23.28
CA THR A 424 -39.17 7.63 24.65
C THR A 424 -38.15 6.98 25.59
N GLU A 425 -37.41 7.81 26.32
CA GLU A 425 -36.48 7.39 27.39
C GLU A 425 -37.24 6.60 28.46
N THR A 426 -36.99 5.30 28.50
CA THR A 426 -37.23 4.50 29.70
C THR A 426 -35.88 4.22 30.36
N PRO A 427 -35.79 4.28 31.72
CA PRO A 427 -34.51 4.17 32.41
C PRO A 427 -33.90 2.78 32.21
N GLU A 428 -32.58 2.74 32.06
CA GLU A 428 -31.72 1.58 31.94
C GLU A 428 -32.18 0.43 32.84
N ALA A 429 -32.84 -0.55 32.25
CA ALA A 429 -32.98 -1.85 32.90
C ALA A 429 -31.61 -2.51 32.89
N LYS A 430 -30.91 -2.50 34.01
CA LYS A 430 -29.72 -3.33 34.26
C LYS A 430 -30.11 -4.77 33.96
N ALA A 431 -29.61 -5.32 32.86
CA ALA A 431 -29.76 -6.71 32.54
C ALA A 431 -29.25 -7.53 33.75
N ALA A 432 -30.02 -8.47 34.22
CA ALA A 432 -29.63 -9.37 35.31
C ALA A 432 -28.33 -10.08 34.90
N PRO A 433 -27.38 -10.28 35.81
CA PRO A 433 -26.15 -10.98 35.50
C PRO A 433 -26.46 -12.38 35.00
N LEU A 434 -26.00 -12.73 33.80
CA LEU A 434 -26.09 -14.06 33.19
C LEU A 434 -25.52 -15.09 34.14
N THR A 435 -26.24 -16.20 34.34
CA THR A 435 -25.71 -17.33 35.12
C THR A 435 -24.56 -18.00 34.38
N ASP A 436 -23.66 -18.69 35.07
CA ASP A 436 -22.52 -19.39 34.44
C ASP A 436 -23.00 -20.51 33.48
N GLU A 437 -24.17 -21.08 33.73
CA GLU A 437 -24.82 -22.07 32.86
C GLU A 437 -25.32 -21.41 31.55
N ASP A 438 -25.96 -20.25 31.63
CA ASP A 438 -26.42 -19.51 30.47
C ASP A 438 -25.23 -19.03 29.59
N ARG A 439 -24.15 -18.57 30.23
CA ARG A 439 -22.92 -18.21 29.50
C ARG A 439 -22.30 -19.40 28.77
N THR A 440 -22.30 -20.58 29.40
CA THR A 440 -21.76 -21.80 28.80
C THR A 440 -22.62 -22.26 27.64
N ARG A 441 -23.93 -22.13 27.74
CA ARG A 441 -24.86 -22.45 26.65
C ARG A 441 -24.69 -21.51 25.45
N LEU A 442 -24.72 -20.21 25.71
CA LEU A 442 -24.55 -19.20 24.66
C LEU A 442 -23.18 -19.31 23.93
N ARG A 443 -22.12 -19.69 24.65
CA ARG A 443 -20.81 -19.94 24.04
C ARG A 443 -20.83 -21.14 23.09
N LYS A 444 -21.49 -22.23 23.47
CA LYS A 444 -21.63 -23.40 22.59
C LYS A 444 -22.49 -23.11 21.38
N GLU A 445 -23.56 -22.33 21.54
CA GLU A 445 -24.40 -21.90 20.43
C GLU A 445 -23.59 -20.99 19.48
N LEU A 446 -22.79 -20.06 20.00
CA LEU A 446 -21.92 -19.20 19.24
C LEU A 446 -20.90 -20.00 18.43
N GLU A 447 -20.18 -20.93 19.07
CA GLU A 447 -19.18 -21.80 18.42
C GLU A 447 -19.81 -22.64 17.29
N ALA A 448 -21.02 -23.13 17.48
CA ALA A 448 -21.73 -23.88 16.45
C ALA A 448 -22.10 -23.01 15.23
N VAL A 449 -22.54 -21.78 15.46
CA VAL A 449 -22.88 -20.84 14.37
C VAL A 449 -21.63 -20.33 13.66
N GLU A 450 -20.53 -20.07 14.38
CA GLU A 450 -19.23 -19.71 13.81
C GLU A 450 -18.70 -20.83 12.91
N THR A 451 -18.76 -22.09 13.34
CA THR A 451 -18.36 -23.25 12.53
C THR A 451 -19.22 -23.37 11.26
N GLN A 452 -20.54 -23.16 11.36
CA GLN A 452 -21.42 -23.17 10.18
C GLN A 452 -21.07 -22.05 9.21
N LEU A 453 -20.73 -20.87 9.72
CA LEU A 453 -20.31 -19.75 8.89
C LEU A 453 -19.00 -20.04 8.16
N GLU A 454 -17.99 -20.59 8.86
CA GLU A 454 -16.70 -20.99 8.27
C GLU A 454 -16.87 -22.05 7.18
N GLU A 455 -17.71 -23.09 7.40
CA GLU A 455 -18.01 -24.13 6.41
C GLU A 455 -18.69 -23.54 5.16
N LEU A 456 -19.60 -22.58 5.33
CA LEU A 456 -20.30 -21.91 4.22
C LEU A 456 -19.38 -20.95 3.44
N GLN A 457 -18.50 -20.24 4.12
CA GLN A 457 -17.61 -19.23 3.54
C GLN A 457 -16.44 -19.86 2.79
N GLY A 458 -15.88 -20.96 3.26
CA GLY A 458 -14.71 -21.58 2.67
C GLY A 458 -13.54 -20.59 2.54
N GLU A 459 -12.90 -20.55 1.35
CA GLU A 459 -11.73 -19.69 1.11
C GLU A 459 -12.06 -18.23 0.77
N SER A 460 -13.33 -17.88 0.48
CA SER A 460 -13.70 -16.54 0.03
C SER A 460 -15.03 -16.06 0.64
N PRO A 461 -14.99 -15.49 1.85
CA PRO A 461 -16.17 -14.95 2.52
C PRO A 461 -16.79 -13.77 1.75
N LEU A 462 -18.12 -13.72 1.70
CA LEU A 462 -18.88 -12.60 1.14
C LEU A 462 -19.18 -11.54 2.19
N VAL A 463 -19.41 -11.95 3.44
CA VAL A 463 -19.69 -11.05 4.57
C VAL A 463 -18.78 -11.43 5.74
N HIS A 464 -18.02 -10.46 6.24
CA HIS A 464 -17.21 -10.67 7.44
C HIS A 464 -18.00 -10.28 8.69
N ASP A 465 -17.89 -11.07 9.76
CA ASP A 465 -18.52 -10.81 11.06
C ASP A 465 -17.66 -9.94 11.99
N CYS A 466 -16.34 -10.02 11.84
CA CYS A 466 -15.37 -9.30 12.66
C CYS A 466 -14.07 -9.03 11.92
N VAL A 467 -13.19 -8.23 12.54
CA VAL A 467 -11.82 -8.00 12.05
C VAL A 467 -10.92 -9.11 12.57
N ASP A 468 -10.67 -10.09 11.74
CA ASP A 468 -9.77 -11.21 11.96
C ASP A 468 -8.46 -11.07 11.18
N SER A 469 -7.60 -12.06 11.23
CA SER A 469 -6.35 -12.11 10.47
C SER A 469 -6.57 -12.09 8.96
N GLN A 470 -7.62 -12.77 8.45
CA GLN A 470 -7.91 -12.84 7.01
C GLN A 470 -8.38 -11.49 6.46
N ALA A 471 -9.24 -10.78 7.18
CA ALA A 471 -9.72 -9.46 6.80
C ALA A 471 -8.59 -8.42 6.73
N VAL A 472 -7.68 -8.45 7.71
CA VAL A 472 -6.48 -7.61 7.74
C VAL A 472 -5.57 -7.94 6.54
N ALA A 473 -5.29 -9.22 6.32
CA ALA A 473 -4.49 -9.68 5.18
C ALA A 473 -5.14 -9.28 3.84
N GLY A 474 -6.47 -9.35 3.73
CA GLY A 474 -7.23 -8.88 2.55
C GLY A 474 -7.06 -7.40 2.28
N THR A 475 -7.00 -6.58 3.33
CA THR A 475 -6.75 -5.15 3.20
C THR A 475 -5.31 -4.87 2.75
N VAL A 476 -4.34 -5.56 3.33
CA VAL A 476 -2.93 -5.46 2.93
C VAL A 476 -2.74 -5.93 1.48
N SER A 477 -3.40 -7.03 1.08
CA SER A 477 -3.40 -7.52 -0.30
C SER A 477 -3.93 -6.47 -1.28
N ALA A 478 -5.03 -5.81 -0.96
CA ALA A 478 -5.59 -4.77 -1.80
C ALA A 478 -4.66 -3.54 -1.96
N TRP A 479 -3.88 -3.20 -0.93
CA TRP A 479 -2.95 -2.08 -0.98
C TRP A 479 -1.63 -2.41 -1.70
N THR A 480 -1.17 -3.64 -1.57
CA THR A 480 0.15 -4.07 -2.08
C THR A 480 0.06 -4.79 -3.43
N GLY A 481 -1.13 -5.29 -3.80
CA GLY A 481 -1.32 -6.14 -4.97
C GLY A 481 -0.82 -7.58 -4.80
N ILE A 482 -0.38 -7.98 -3.59
CA ILE A 482 0.08 -9.34 -3.31
C ILE A 482 -1.13 -10.23 -2.98
N PRO A 483 -1.34 -11.38 -3.66
CA PRO A 483 -2.50 -12.23 -3.44
C PRO A 483 -2.64 -12.75 -2.00
N LEU A 484 -3.85 -12.71 -1.45
CA LEU A 484 -4.17 -13.05 -0.06
C LEU A 484 -3.67 -14.43 0.38
N GLY A 485 -3.94 -15.47 -0.40
CA GLY A 485 -3.56 -16.85 -0.07
C GLY A 485 -2.04 -17.07 0.05
N ARG A 486 -1.24 -16.25 -0.60
CA ARG A 486 0.22 -16.30 -0.50
C ARG A 486 0.78 -15.58 0.72
N MET A 487 -0.02 -14.74 1.38
CA MET A 487 0.42 -14.01 2.58
C MET A 487 0.29 -14.82 3.86
N VAL A 488 -0.73 -15.65 4.01
CA VAL A 488 -1.10 -16.25 5.32
C VAL A 488 -1.00 -17.77 5.36
N ALA A 489 -1.70 -18.49 4.50
CA ALA A 489 -1.86 -19.94 4.67
C ALA A 489 -0.92 -20.79 3.81
N ASN A 490 -0.64 -20.38 2.58
CA ASN A 490 0.10 -21.20 1.61
C ASN A 490 1.62 -20.89 1.54
N GLU A 491 2.10 -19.87 2.25
CA GLU A 491 3.51 -19.49 2.18
C GLU A 491 4.43 -20.64 2.66
N VAL A 492 4.04 -21.31 3.72
CA VAL A 492 4.83 -22.43 4.27
C VAL A 492 4.85 -23.60 3.28
N ASN A 493 3.70 -23.98 2.74
CA ASN A 493 3.60 -25.07 1.78
C ASN A 493 4.33 -24.76 0.46
N THR A 494 4.19 -23.53 -0.04
CA THR A 494 4.91 -23.07 -1.23
C THR A 494 6.42 -23.10 -1.02
N VAL A 495 6.90 -22.66 0.14
CA VAL A 495 8.33 -22.67 0.47
C VAL A 495 8.86 -24.10 0.68
N LEU A 496 8.06 -24.99 1.26
CA LEU A 496 8.44 -26.40 1.42
C LEU A 496 8.55 -27.13 0.07
N ASN A 497 7.59 -26.90 -0.82
CA ASN A 497 7.53 -27.55 -2.14
C ASN A 497 8.10 -26.67 -3.28
N MET A 498 8.95 -25.68 -2.93
CA MET A 498 9.42 -24.68 -3.88
C MET A 498 10.22 -25.27 -5.02
N LYS A 499 11.06 -26.26 -4.76
CA LYS A 499 11.87 -26.95 -5.76
C LYS A 499 10.97 -27.59 -6.82
N GLU A 500 10.02 -28.39 -6.39
CA GLU A 500 9.07 -29.11 -7.25
C GLU A 500 8.25 -28.12 -8.11
N LEU A 501 7.77 -27.05 -7.50
CA LEU A 501 7.04 -26.01 -8.21
C LEU A 501 7.90 -25.25 -9.24
N MET A 502 9.19 -25.06 -8.95
CA MET A 502 10.11 -24.43 -9.90
C MET A 502 10.48 -25.39 -11.04
N GLU A 503 10.60 -26.71 -10.79
CA GLU A 503 10.91 -27.73 -11.78
C GLU A 503 9.82 -27.88 -12.86
N GLU A 504 8.58 -27.47 -12.58
CA GLU A 504 7.52 -27.41 -13.60
C GLU A 504 7.83 -26.41 -14.72
N TYR A 505 8.61 -25.36 -14.43
CA TYR A 505 8.95 -24.28 -15.36
C TYR A 505 10.40 -24.31 -15.83
N ILE A 506 11.31 -24.85 -15.01
CA ILE A 506 12.76 -24.84 -15.24
C ILE A 506 13.26 -26.30 -15.29
N ILE A 507 13.58 -26.75 -16.45
CA ILE A 507 13.95 -28.14 -16.70
C ILE A 507 15.49 -28.27 -16.77
N GLY A 508 16.05 -29.29 -16.10
CA GLY A 508 17.46 -29.67 -16.22
C GLY A 508 18.43 -28.95 -15.28
N GLN A 509 17.90 -28.18 -14.27
CA GLN A 509 18.74 -27.44 -13.31
C GLN A 509 18.34 -27.75 -11.85
N SER A 510 17.95 -28.99 -11.56
CA SER A 510 17.40 -29.39 -10.23
C SER A 510 18.30 -29.04 -9.07
N HIS A 511 19.63 -29.17 -9.21
CA HIS A 511 20.61 -28.81 -8.18
C HIS A 511 20.55 -27.29 -7.84
N ALA A 512 20.43 -26.43 -8.88
CA ALA A 512 20.36 -24.98 -8.70
C ALA A 512 19.06 -24.58 -7.96
N LEU A 513 17.95 -25.22 -8.34
CA LEU A 513 16.66 -24.99 -7.71
C LEU A 513 16.63 -25.46 -6.26
N GLU A 514 17.29 -26.57 -5.94
CA GLU A 514 17.45 -27.06 -4.57
C GLU A 514 18.23 -26.08 -3.70
N LEU A 515 19.41 -25.61 -4.16
CA LEU A 515 20.25 -24.65 -3.41
C LEU A 515 19.51 -23.35 -3.13
N ILE A 516 18.76 -22.81 -4.12
CA ILE A 516 17.93 -21.62 -3.93
C ILE A 516 16.83 -21.88 -2.91
N SER A 517 16.11 -23.01 -3.05
CA SER A 517 15.01 -23.39 -2.17
C SER A 517 15.47 -23.58 -0.72
N GLN A 518 16.61 -24.23 -0.50
CA GLN A 518 17.19 -24.42 0.83
C GLN A 518 17.50 -23.08 1.51
N ARG A 519 18.12 -22.14 0.79
CA ARG A 519 18.43 -20.81 1.35
C ARG A 519 17.17 -20.04 1.73
N ILE A 520 16.14 -20.12 0.88
CA ILE A 520 14.86 -19.46 1.13
C ILE A 520 14.14 -20.12 2.33
N ARG A 521 14.13 -21.45 2.43
CA ARG A 521 13.58 -22.19 3.58
C ARG A 521 14.27 -21.76 4.89
N THR A 522 15.59 -21.69 4.89
CA THR A 522 16.38 -21.25 6.06
C THR A 522 16.02 -19.83 6.49
N SER A 523 15.87 -18.92 5.53
CA SER A 523 15.49 -17.53 5.81
C SER A 523 14.05 -17.43 6.33
N ARG A 524 13.13 -18.17 5.74
CA ARG A 524 11.71 -18.16 6.18
C ARG A 524 11.50 -18.83 7.53
N ALA A 525 12.36 -19.77 7.90
CA ALA A 525 12.40 -20.35 9.24
C ALA A 525 13.03 -19.43 10.31
N ASN A 526 13.44 -18.20 9.94
CA ASN A 526 14.15 -17.23 10.79
C ASN A 526 15.47 -17.79 11.38
N LEU A 527 16.15 -18.68 10.64
CA LEU A 527 17.44 -19.26 11.02
C LEU A 527 18.62 -18.54 10.36
N SER A 528 18.37 -17.59 9.48
CA SER A 528 19.39 -16.72 8.86
C SER A 528 19.58 -15.44 9.67
N ASP A 529 20.69 -14.72 9.44
CA ASP A 529 20.90 -13.38 10.01
C ASP A 529 19.79 -12.43 9.51
N PRO A 530 18.99 -11.83 10.42
CA PRO A 530 17.89 -10.92 10.06
C PRO A 530 18.35 -9.62 9.38
N ASN A 531 19.66 -9.35 9.40
CA ASN A 531 20.23 -8.13 8.82
C ASN A 531 20.72 -8.29 7.38
N THR A 532 20.61 -9.47 6.79
CA THR A 532 21.05 -9.74 5.41
C THR A 532 19.84 -9.97 4.49
N PRO A 533 19.97 -9.84 3.16
CA PRO A 533 18.94 -10.26 2.22
C PRO A 533 18.56 -11.74 2.38
N ILE A 534 17.34 -12.11 1.96
CA ILE A 534 16.85 -13.50 2.02
C ILE A 534 17.84 -14.47 1.36
N GLY A 535 18.38 -14.07 0.21
CA GLY A 535 19.41 -14.82 -0.50
C GLY A 535 20.11 -13.94 -1.53
N VAL A 536 21.40 -14.20 -1.72
CA VAL A 536 22.22 -13.54 -2.75
C VAL A 536 22.91 -14.63 -3.56
N PHE A 537 22.58 -14.72 -4.84
CA PHE A 537 23.01 -15.80 -5.71
C PHE A 537 23.68 -15.27 -6.97
N LEU A 538 24.78 -15.92 -7.38
CA LEU A 538 25.42 -15.72 -8.67
C LEU A 538 25.20 -16.95 -9.55
N LEU A 539 24.35 -16.82 -10.57
CA LEU A 539 24.02 -17.86 -11.52
C LEU A 539 25.06 -17.82 -12.65
N ALA A 540 25.99 -18.75 -12.64
CA ALA A 540 27.09 -18.81 -13.63
C ALA A 540 26.81 -19.91 -14.67
N GLY A 541 26.83 -19.59 -15.96
CA GLY A 541 26.57 -20.58 -17.01
C GLY A 541 26.41 -19.96 -18.39
N THR A 542 26.25 -20.82 -19.38
CA THR A 542 26.06 -20.42 -20.78
C THR A 542 24.77 -19.63 -20.99
N SER A 543 24.65 -18.97 -22.14
CA SER A 543 23.40 -18.26 -22.47
C SER A 543 22.26 -19.26 -22.74
N GLY A 544 21.04 -18.93 -22.34
CA GLY A 544 19.83 -19.71 -22.64
C GLY A 544 19.62 -20.98 -21.81
N VAL A 545 20.33 -21.19 -20.68
CA VAL A 545 20.16 -22.33 -19.77
C VAL A 545 19.10 -22.13 -18.67
N GLY A 546 18.36 -21.03 -18.69
CA GLY A 546 17.26 -20.79 -17.75
C GLY A 546 17.54 -19.83 -16.59
N LYS A 547 18.70 -19.13 -16.54
CA LYS A 547 19.05 -18.19 -15.44
C LYS A 547 17.99 -17.12 -15.20
N THR A 548 17.54 -16.44 -16.25
CA THR A 548 16.51 -15.39 -16.16
C THR A 548 15.12 -15.95 -15.83
N GLU A 549 14.78 -17.14 -16.40
CA GLU A 549 13.53 -17.85 -16.10
C GLU A 549 13.43 -18.22 -14.62
N THR A 550 14.58 -18.54 -13.98
CA THR A 550 14.63 -18.80 -12.54
C THR A 550 14.21 -17.57 -11.73
N ALA A 551 14.64 -16.38 -12.11
CA ALA A 551 14.23 -15.14 -11.43
C ALA A 551 12.74 -14.86 -11.61
N ILE A 552 12.21 -15.05 -12.81
CA ILE A 552 10.77 -14.86 -13.12
C ILE A 552 9.93 -15.86 -12.32
N THR A 553 10.28 -17.13 -12.35
CA THR A 553 9.56 -18.20 -11.63
C THR A 553 9.58 -17.94 -10.13
N LEU A 554 10.73 -17.52 -9.60
CA LEU A 554 10.88 -17.19 -8.18
C LEU A 554 10.02 -15.99 -7.77
N ALA A 555 9.96 -14.94 -8.59
CA ALA A 555 9.09 -13.78 -8.36
C ALA A 555 7.60 -14.18 -8.37
N ASN A 556 7.21 -15.07 -9.29
CA ASN A 556 5.84 -15.59 -9.35
C ASN A 556 5.48 -16.40 -8.11
N LEU A 557 6.36 -17.27 -7.63
CA LEU A 557 6.10 -18.15 -6.49
C LEU A 557 6.15 -17.41 -5.15
N LEU A 558 7.15 -16.54 -4.93
CA LEU A 558 7.34 -15.85 -3.65
C LEU A 558 6.49 -14.59 -3.50
N TYR A 559 6.32 -13.83 -4.57
CA TYR A 559 5.77 -12.47 -4.50
C TYR A 559 4.54 -12.25 -5.40
N GLY A 560 4.04 -13.31 -6.03
CA GLY A 560 2.75 -13.29 -6.70
C GLY A 560 2.74 -12.74 -8.11
N GLY A 561 3.89 -12.51 -8.73
CA GLY A 561 3.93 -12.10 -10.13
C GLY A 561 5.26 -11.47 -10.56
N GLU A 562 5.49 -11.45 -11.87
CA GLU A 562 6.65 -10.83 -12.50
C GLU A 562 6.74 -9.31 -12.23
N GLN A 563 5.61 -8.65 -11.97
CA GLN A 563 5.58 -7.24 -11.57
C GLN A 563 6.36 -6.95 -10.29
N ASN A 564 6.63 -7.95 -9.46
CA ASN A 564 7.45 -7.85 -8.23
C ASN A 564 8.90 -8.26 -8.46
N MET A 565 9.33 -8.27 -9.72
CA MET A 565 10.74 -8.41 -10.11
C MET A 565 11.27 -7.07 -10.63
N THR A 566 12.49 -6.74 -10.22
CA THR A 566 13.24 -5.61 -10.77
C THR A 566 14.43 -6.15 -11.53
N THR A 567 14.43 -5.95 -12.84
CA THR A 567 15.55 -6.36 -13.72
C THR A 567 16.40 -5.17 -14.06
N ILE A 568 17.70 -5.25 -13.81
CA ILE A 568 18.68 -4.22 -14.14
C ILE A 568 19.77 -4.88 -14.99
N ASN A 569 19.93 -4.39 -16.22
CA ASN A 569 20.99 -4.85 -17.11
C ASN A 569 22.31 -4.14 -16.76
N MET A 570 23.27 -4.88 -16.25
CA MET A 570 24.56 -4.33 -15.81
C MET A 570 25.42 -3.83 -16.97
N SER A 571 25.11 -4.20 -18.20
CA SER A 571 25.79 -3.66 -19.38
C SER A 571 25.58 -2.15 -19.58
N GLU A 572 24.56 -1.56 -18.96
CA GLU A 572 24.32 -0.12 -18.96
C GLU A 572 25.26 0.63 -17.99
N PHE A 573 25.85 -0.08 -17.02
CA PHE A 573 26.69 0.49 -15.96
C PHE A 573 28.17 0.16 -16.13
N LYS A 574 28.68 0.22 -17.36
CA LYS A 574 30.08 -0.04 -17.69
C LYS A 574 31.03 1.09 -17.29
N GLU A 575 30.53 2.30 -17.16
CA GLU A 575 31.28 3.51 -16.91
C GLU A 575 31.13 3.97 -15.46
N GLU A 576 32.19 4.49 -14.86
CA GLU A 576 32.23 4.87 -13.45
C GLU A 576 31.13 5.89 -13.09
N HIS A 577 30.90 6.88 -13.94
CA HIS A 577 29.90 7.91 -13.69
C HIS A 577 28.46 7.38 -13.69
N LYS A 578 28.19 6.26 -14.36
CA LYS A 578 26.87 5.63 -14.38
C LYS A 578 26.61 4.80 -13.12
N VAL A 579 27.64 4.43 -12.37
CA VAL A 579 27.50 3.67 -11.12
C VAL A 579 26.67 4.44 -10.09
N SER A 580 26.83 5.77 -10.04
CA SER A 580 26.03 6.65 -9.17
C SER A 580 24.53 6.64 -9.49
N LEU A 581 24.14 6.34 -10.74
CA LEU A 581 22.71 6.25 -11.12
C LEU A 581 22.01 5.05 -10.45
N LEU A 582 22.73 4.03 -10.01
CA LEU A 582 22.12 2.92 -9.26
C LEU A 582 21.62 3.38 -7.88
N MET A 583 22.38 4.24 -7.21
CA MET A 583 22.08 4.74 -5.87
C MET A 583 21.31 6.08 -5.88
N GLY A 584 21.42 6.84 -6.97
CA GLY A 584 21.00 8.24 -7.08
C GLY A 584 22.18 9.20 -6.93
N SER A 585 22.11 10.35 -7.62
CA SER A 585 23.17 11.35 -7.64
C SER A 585 23.25 12.13 -6.33
N PRO A 586 24.43 12.30 -5.72
CA PRO A 586 24.59 13.12 -4.53
C PRO A 586 24.35 14.62 -4.82
N PRO A 587 24.16 15.45 -3.77
CA PRO A 587 23.92 16.89 -3.93
C PRO A 587 25.01 17.57 -4.75
N GLY A 588 24.59 18.35 -5.76
CA GLY A 588 25.50 19.10 -6.63
C GLY A 588 25.84 18.41 -7.97
N TYR A 589 25.39 17.20 -8.20
CA TYR A 589 25.53 16.50 -9.49
C TYR A 589 24.23 16.54 -10.30
N VAL A 590 24.33 16.41 -11.63
CA VAL A 590 23.19 16.31 -12.53
C VAL A 590 22.34 15.07 -12.17
N GLY A 591 21.02 15.24 -12.03
CA GLY A 591 20.10 14.17 -11.58
C GLY A 591 19.93 14.10 -10.04
N TYR A 592 20.41 15.11 -9.28
CA TYR A 592 20.10 15.20 -7.86
C TYR A 592 18.58 15.39 -7.67
N GLY A 593 18.00 14.56 -6.78
CA GLY A 593 16.56 14.53 -6.53
C GLY A 593 15.81 13.52 -7.39
N GLU A 594 16.44 12.97 -8.42
CA GLU A 594 15.97 11.77 -9.11
C GLU A 594 16.53 10.55 -8.34
N GLY A 595 15.66 9.70 -7.84
CA GLY A 595 16.06 8.49 -7.11
C GLY A 595 16.93 7.57 -7.98
N GLY A 596 17.83 6.80 -7.37
CA GLY A 596 18.64 5.80 -8.12
C GLY A 596 17.77 4.66 -8.64
N VAL A 597 18.13 4.10 -9.79
CA VAL A 597 17.35 3.02 -10.44
C VAL A 597 17.13 1.83 -9.50
N LEU A 598 18.17 1.39 -8.81
CA LEU A 598 18.10 0.28 -7.86
C LEU A 598 17.43 0.68 -6.54
N THR A 599 17.85 1.80 -5.96
CA THR A 599 17.36 2.24 -4.65
C THR A 599 15.87 2.59 -4.71
N GLU A 600 15.42 3.27 -5.75
CA GLU A 600 14.02 3.64 -5.92
C GLU A 600 13.14 2.40 -6.21
N ALA A 601 13.63 1.45 -7.02
CA ALA A 601 12.92 0.21 -7.29
C ALA A 601 12.68 -0.61 -6.00
N VAL A 602 13.73 -0.79 -5.18
CA VAL A 602 13.62 -1.52 -3.91
C VAL A 602 12.84 -0.72 -2.87
N ARG A 603 12.95 0.61 -2.85
CA ARG A 603 12.14 1.45 -1.97
C ARG A 603 10.64 1.30 -2.24
N ARG A 604 10.26 1.22 -3.52
CA ARG A 604 8.86 1.02 -3.94
C ARG A 604 8.38 -0.40 -3.71
N LYS A 605 9.25 -1.40 -3.93
CA LYS A 605 8.95 -2.83 -3.84
C LYS A 605 10.01 -3.58 -3.04
N PRO A 606 10.02 -3.47 -1.71
CA PRO A 606 11.05 -4.10 -0.88
C PRO A 606 10.90 -5.61 -0.75
N TYR A 607 9.72 -6.15 -1.06
CA TYR A 607 9.46 -7.58 -1.24
C TYR A 607 9.50 -7.91 -2.72
N SER A 608 10.69 -8.12 -3.26
CA SER A 608 10.90 -8.33 -4.69
C SER A 608 12.11 -9.21 -4.96
N VAL A 609 12.12 -9.76 -6.17
CA VAL A 609 13.31 -10.35 -6.75
C VAL A 609 14.08 -9.26 -7.50
N VAL A 610 15.32 -9.05 -7.14
CA VAL A 610 16.22 -8.14 -7.86
C VAL A 610 17.14 -8.98 -8.75
N LEU A 611 16.97 -8.84 -10.05
CA LEU A 611 17.79 -9.49 -11.06
C LEU A 611 18.81 -8.50 -11.64
N LEU A 612 20.09 -8.77 -11.43
CA LEU A 612 21.20 -8.03 -12.00
C LEU A 612 21.79 -8.88 -13.14
N ASP A 613 21.41 -8.55 -14.37
CA ASP A 613 21.80 -9.36 -15.53
C ASP A 613 23.16 -8.93 -16.11
N GLU A 614 23.96 -9.90 -16.54
CA GLU A 614 25.28 -9.70 -17.14
C GLU A 614 26.29 -8.95 -16.24
N MET A 615 26.45 -9.40 -14.97
CA MET A 615 27.32 -8.76 -13.97
C MET A 615 28.78 -8.61 -14.40
N GLU A 616 29.29 -9.49 -15.27
CA GLU A 616 30.66 -9.40 -15.81
C GLU A 616 30.88 -8.16 -16.69
N LYS A 617 29.83 -7.51 -17.15
CA LYS A 617 29.92 -6.31 -18.00
C LYS A 617 29.91 -5.01 -17.18
N ALA A 618 29.60 -5.07 -15.89
CA ALA A 618 29.53 -3.92 -15.01
C ALA A 618 30.91 -3.35 -14.66
N HIS A 619 30.96 -2.04 -14.42
CA HIS A 619 32.17 -1.42 -13.85
C HIS A 619 32.50 -2.03 -12.48
N PRO A 620 33.79 -2.30 -12.14
CA PRO A 620 34.17 -2.88 -10.86
C PRO A 620 33.66 -2.14 -9.62
N GLY A 621 33.41 -0.84 -9.70
CA GLY A 621 32.79 -0.03 -8.64
C GLY A 621 31.39 -0.46 -8.25
N VAL A 622 30.65 -1.16 -9.13
CA VAL A 622 29.33 -1.71 -8.82
C VAL A 622 29.43 -2.75 -7.72
N GLN A 623 30.48 -3.59 -7.73
CA GLN A 623 30.69 -4.61 -6.71
C GLN A 623 30.84 -4.01 -5.30
N ASP A 624 31.51 -2.83 -5.21
CA ASP A 624 31.74 -2.16 -3.93
C ASP A 624 30.46 -1.65 -3.27
N ILE A 625 29.48 -1.24 -4.08
CA ILE A 625 28.16 -0.79 -3.62
C ILE A 625 27.44 -1.94 -2.92
N PHE A 626 27.50 -3.15 -3.47
CA PHE A 626 26.79 -4.29 -2.93
C PHE A 626 27.35 -4.87 -1.64
N TYR A 627 28.58 -4.54 -1.20
CA TYR A 627 29.10 -5.03 0.07
C TYR A 627 28.21 -4.65 1.25
N GLN A 628 27.69 -3.41 1.27
CA GLN A 628 26.81 -2.98 2.36
C GLN A 628 25.46 -3.71 2.32
N VAL A 629 24.95 -3.96 1.12
CA VAL A 629 23.70 -4.71 0.93
C VAL A 629 23.83 -6.14 1.43
N PHE A 630 24.94 -6.81 1.09
CA PHE A 630 25.15 -8.22 1.46
C PHE A 630 25.43 -8.41 2.95
N ASP A 631 26.18 -7.48 3.57
CA ASP A 631 26.58 -7.58 4.99
C ASP A 631 25.52 -7.00 5.95
N LYS A 632 24.79 -5.94 5.55
CA LYS A 632 23.90 -5.18 6.43
C LYS A 632 22.45 -5.09 5.91
N GLY A 633 22.16 -5.63 4.74
CA GLY A 633 20.84 -5.58 4.12
C GLY A 633 20.32 -4.16 3.86
N ASN A 634 21.18 -3.16 3.78
CA ASN A 634 20.79 -1.79 3.50
C ASN A 634 21.79 -1.07 2.59
N MET A 635 21.32 -0.01 1.95
CA MET A 635 22.12 0.88 1.10
C MET A 635 21.58 2.30 1.26
N LYS A 636 22.47 3.29 1.25
CA LYS A 636 22.07 4.70 1.24
C LYS A 636 21.82 5.17 -0.18
N ASP A 637 20.70 5.88 -0.37
CA ASP A 637 20.43 6.57 -1.64
C ASP A 637 21.23 7.89 -1.76
N GLY A 638 21.11 8.58 -2.90
CA GLY A 638 21.77 9.85 -3.16
C GLY A 638 21.39 10.99 -2.21
N GLU A 639 20.28 10.88 -1.49
CA GLU A 639 19.84 11.83 -0.47
C GLU A 639 20.27 11.42 0.95
N GLY A 640 20.92 10.27 1.10
CA GLY A 640 21.40 9.73 2.38
C GLY A 640 20.36 8.93 3.16
N ARG A 641 19.19 8.58 2.55
CA ARG A 641 18.18 7.73 3.16
C ARG A 641 18.60 6.27 3.11
N ASP A 642 18.34 5.53 4.17
CA ASP A 642 18.61 4.08 4.22
C ASP A 642 17.50 3.32 3.48
N ILE A 643 17.89 2.56 2.44
CA ILE A 643 17.02 1.69 1.66
C ILE A 643 17.22 0.26 2.12
N ASN A 644 16.13 -0.42 2.47
CA ASN A 644 16.14 -1.75 3.07
C ASN A 644 16.03 -2.86 2.01
N PHE A 645 17.04 -3.75 1.95
CA PHE A 645 17.11 -4.91 1.05
C PHE A 645 16.88 -6.25 1.76
N LYS A 646 16.60 -6.26 3.08
CA LYS A 646 16.52 -7.50 3.88
C LYS A 646 15.45 -8.47 3.38
N ASN A 647 14.39 -7.95 2.75
CA ASN A 647 13.28 -8.74 2.23
C ASN A 647 13.38 -9.04 0.73
N THR A 648 14.54 -8.73 0.11
CA THR A 648 14.76 -9.03 -1.30
C THR A 648 15.49 -10.35 -1.49
N VAL A 649 15.24 -11.00 -2.63
CA VAL A 649 16.09 -12.07 -3.17
C VAL A 649 16.90 -11.47 -4.31
N ILE A 650 18.22 -11.48 -4.20
CA ILE A 650 19.11 -10.89 -5.21
C ILE A 650 19.69 -12.01 -6.06
N LEU A 651 19.38 -11.99 -7.34
CA LEU A 651 19.90 -12.89 -8.34
C LEU A 651 20.80 -12.11 -9.30
N MET A 652 22.01 -12.61 -9.50
CA MET A 652 22.96 -12.07 -10.45
C MET A 652 23.24 -13.12 -11.51
N THR A 653 23.30 -12.74 -12.77
CA THR A 653 23.69 -13.65 -13.83
C THR A 653 25.09 -13.31 -14.35
N THR A 654 25.83 -14.32 -14.74
CA THR A 654 27.12 -14.15 -15.42
C THR A 654 27.34 -15.22 -16.48
N ASN A 655 28.01 -14.84 -17.56
CA ASN A 655 28.52 -15.76 -18.58
C ASN A 655 30.03 -15.99 -18.42
N ALA A 656 30.67 -15.46 -17.37
CA ALA A 656 32.07 -15.71 -17.08
C ALA A 656 32.32 -17.22 -16.82
N GLY A 657 33.36 -17.78 -17.39
CA GLY A 657 33.67 -19.20 -17.28
C GLY A 657 32.90 -20.12 -18.26
N THR A 658 32.18 -19.57 -19.22
CA THR A 658 31.37 -20.35 -20.20
C THR A 658 32.21 -21.38 -20.94
N ASP A 659 33.42 -21.03 -21.39
CA ASP A 659 34.27 -21.95 -22.15
C ASP A 659 34.76 -23.11 -21.28
N LEU A 660 35.03 -22.83 -20.00
CA LEU A 660 35.42 -23.87 -19.04
C LEU A 660 34.23 -24.83 -18.79
N ILE A 661 33.00 -24.28 -18.57
CA ILE A 661 31.82 -25.10 -18.38
C ILE A 661 31.59 -26.01 -19.58
N LYS A 662 31.68 -25.46 -20.79
CA LYS A 662 31.53 -26.26 -22.03
C LYS A 662 32.57 -27.38 -22.13
N SER A 663 33.81 -27.09 -21.78
CA SER A 663 34.90 -28.08 -21.87
C SER A 663 34.76 -29.19 -20.82
N LEU A 664 34.35 -28.87 -19.60
CA LEU A 664 34.19 -29.84 -18.51
C LEU A 664 32.89 -30.68 -18.65
N CYS A 665 31.86 -30.13 -19.28
CA CYS A 665 30.58 -30.80 -19.49
C CYS A 665 30.43 -31.39 -20.90
N ALA A 666 31.51 -31.41 -21.71
CA ALA A 666 31.49 -31.97 -23.08
C ALA A 666 31.24 -33.48 -23.12
N ASP A 667 31.77 -34.20 -22.14
CA ASP A 667 31.63 -35.65 -22.01
C ASP A 667 30.77 -35.96 -20.77
N PRO A 668 29.58 -36.58 -20.97
CA PRO A 668 28.69 -36.93 -19.86
C PRO A 668 29.30 -37.86 -18.83
N ASP A 669 30.24 -38.73 -19.22
CA ASP A 669 30.86 -39.72 -18.33
C ASP A 669 31.89 -39.09 -17.35
N THR A 670 32.44 -37.95 -17.73
CA THR A 670 33.47 -37.24 -16.96
C THR A 670 32.98 -35.91 -16.37
N MET A 671 31.69 -35.63 -16.56
CA MET A 671 31.06 -34.38 -16.10
C MET A 671 31.13 -34.26 -14.58
N PRO A 672 31.70 -33.14 -14.03
CA PRO A 672 31.76 -32.95 -12.60
C PRO A 672 30.34 -32.70 -11.99
N ASP A 673 30.21 -33.04 -10.73
CA ASP A 673 29.01 -32.62 -9.99
C ASP A 673 28.99 -31.10 -9.78
N HIS A 674 27.93 -30.59 -9.16
CA HIS A 674 27.76 -29.13 -8.97
C HIS A 674 28.83 -28.52 -8.05
N GLU A 675 29.37 -29.27 -7.08
CA GLU A 675 30.43 -28.80 -6.16
C GLU A 675 31.76 -28.72 -6.92
N GLY A 676 32.12 -29.77 -7.62
CA GLY A 676 33.35 -29.82 -8.45
C GLY A 676 33.33 -28.77 -9.57
N LEU A 677 32.16 -28.51 -10.17
CA LEU A 677 32.03 -27.45 -11.16
C LEU A 677 32.17 -26.06 -10.55
N THR A 678 31.66 -25.86 -9.34
CA THR A 678 31.81 -24.58 -8.60
C THR A 678 33.26 -24.32 -8.23
N GLU A 679 33.99 -25.34 -7.75
CA GLU A 679 35.41 -25.25 -7.46
C GLU A 679 36.25 -24.94 -8.71
N ALA A 680 35.96 -25.60 -9.82
CA ALA A 680 36.63 -25.34 -11.10
C ALA A 680 36.35 -23.94 -11.66
N LEU A 681 35.12 -23.41 -11.47
CA LEU A 681 34.73 -22.06 -11.91
C LEU A 681 35.33 -20.94 -11.07
N PHE A 682 35.61 -21.18 -9.79
CA PHE A 682 36.02 -20.14 -8.85
C PHE A 682 37.27 -19.35 -9.32
N PRO A 683 38.36 -19.98 -9.82
CA PRO A 683 39.51 -19.26 -10.37
C PRO A 683 39.18 -18.41 -11.60
N GLU A 684 38.24 -18.87 -12.43
CA GLU A 684 37.81 -18.13 -13.62
C GLU A 684 36.98 -16.88 -13.24
N LEU A 685 36.10 -17.04 -12.26
CA LEU A 685 35.31 -15.93 -11.71
C LEU A 685 36.19 -14.88 -11.04
N LEU A 686 37.31 -15.27 -10.42
CA LEU A 686 38.27 -14.33 -9.81
C LEU A 686 38.96 -13.42 -10.84
N LYS A 687 38.94 -13.74 -12.13
CA LYS A 687 39.44 -12.84 -13.17
C LYS A 687 38.53 -11.63 -13.39
N THR A 688 37.25 -11.76 -13.06
CA THR A 688 36.21 -10.74 -13.29
C THR A 688 35.71 -10.12 -12.00
N PHE A 689 35.57 -10.90 -10.96
CA PHE A 689 35.00 -10.48 -9.68
C PHE A 689 36.03 -10.46 -8.55
N LYS A 690 35.89 -9.47 -7.64
CA LYS A 690 36.77 -9.37 -6.48
C LYS A 690 36.55 -10.55 -5.51
N PRO A 691 37.59 -11.10 -4.86
CA PRO A 691 37.44 -12.20 -3.90
C PRO A 691 36.44 -11.89 -2.77
N ALA A 692 36.46 -10.67 -2.27
CA ALA A 692 35.58 -10.21 -1.22
C ALA A 692 34.09 -10.19 -1.68
N PHE A 693 33.81 -10.00 -2.97
CA PHE A 693 32.49 -10.06 -3.55
C PHE A 693 32.00 -11.51 -3.64
N LEU A 694 32.80 -12.40 -4.21
CA LEU A 694 32.45 -13.81 -4.35
C LEU A 694 32.21 -14.52 -3.01
N GLY A 695 32.98 -14.16 -1.95
CA GLY A 695 32.85 -14.75 -0.63
C GLY A 695 31.52 -14.41 0.10
N ARG A 696 30.70 -13.50 -0.42
CA ARG A 696 29.45 -13.04 0.19
C ARG A 696 28.18 -13.55 -0.49
N LEU A 697 28.33 -14.33 -1.55
CA LEU A 697 27.22 -14.81 -2.34
C LEU A 697 27.32 -16.33 -2.57
N SER A 698 26.19 -16.94 -2.89
CA SER A 698 26.15 -18.35 -3.26
C SER A 698 26.33 -18.45 -4.77
N ILE A 699 27.45 -19.08 -5.17
CA ILE A 699 27.75 -19.34 -6.59
C ILE A 699 27.01 -20.61 -6.99
N ILE A 700 26.17 -20.51 -8.02
CA ILE A 700 25.37 -21.61 -8.54
C ILE A 700 25.71 -21.81 -10.02
N PRO A 701 26.43 -22.90 -10.35
CA PRO A 701 26.72 -23.23 -11.73
C PRO A 701 25.46 -23.77 -12.43
N TYR A 702 25.24 -23.37 -13.68
CA TYR A 702 24.19 -23.88 -14.55
C TYR A 702 24.82 -24.77 -15.62
N PHE A 703 24.34 -25.99 -15.68
CA PHE A 703 24.82 -26.95 -16.67
C PHE A 703 24.33 -26.62 -18.08
N PRO A 704 25.08 -26.98 -19.13
CA PRO A 704 24.58 -26.98 -20.51
C PRO A 704 23.36 -27.88 -20.64
N LEU A 705 22.45 -27.52 -21.52
CA LEU A 705 21.22 -28.31 -21.73
C LEU A 705 21.53 -29.53 -22.56
N SER A 706 21.19 -30.72 -22.07
CA SER A 706 21.26 -31.96 -22.84
C SER A 706 20.13 -32.01 -23.87
N ASP A 707 20.26 -32.86 -24.89
CA ASP A 707 19.25 -33.05 -25.95
C ASP A 707 17.89 -33.43 -25.39
N ASP A 708 17.85 -34.30 -24.37
CA ASP A 708 16.61 -34.71 -23.73
C ASP A 708 15.96 -33.57 -22.92
N VAL A 709 16.74 -32.75 -22.26
CA VAL A 709 16.26 -31.52 -21.58
C VAL A 709 15.73 -30.52 -22.61
N MET A 710 16.43 -30.37 -23.74
CA MET A 710 16.00 -29.48 -24.82
C MET A 710 14.66 -29.90 -25.41
N LYS A 711 14.44 -31.23 -25.65
CA LYS A 711 13.15 -31.75 -26.12
C LYS A 711 12.01 -31.40 -25.16
N LYS A 712 12.21 -31.59 -23.84
CA LYS A 712 11.22 -31.24 -22.82
C LYS A 712 10.90 -29.75 -22.79
N ILE A 713 11.92 -28.88 -22.96
CA ILE A 713 11.73 -27.44 -23.05
C ILE A 713 10.89 -27.06 -24.27
N ILE A 714 11.14 -27.70 -25.42
CA ILE A 714 10.37 -27.51 -26.67
C ILE A 714 8.92 -27.90 -26.44
N GLU A 715 8.68 -29.07 -25.83
CA GLU A 715 7.32 -29.57 -25.53
C GLU A 715 6.57 -28.58 -24.60
N LEU A 716 7.25 -28.06 -23.55
CA LEU A 716 6.67 -27.07 -22.67
C LEU A 716 6.28 -25.78 -23.40
N LYS A 717 7.15 -25.28 -24.31
CA LYS A 717 6.87 -24.10 -25.13
C LYS A 717 5.76 -24.30 -26.14
N LEU A 718 5.74 -25.47 -26.80
CA LEU A 718 4.65 -25.85 -27.69
C LEU A 718 3.32 -25.99 -26.93
N GLY A 719 3.35 -26.53 -25.72
CA GLY A 719 2.18 -26.56 -24.83
C GLY A 719 1.61 -25.17 -24.50
N LYS A 720 2.47 -24.16 -24.34
CA LYS A 720 2.03 -22.75 -24.20
C LYS A 720 1.35 -22.26 -25.50
N VAL A 721 1.86 -22.63 -26.66
CA VAL A 721 1.23 -22.31 -27.96
C VAL A 721 -0.11 -23.02 -28.12
N GLN A 722 -0.17 -24.32 -27.78
CA GLN A 722 -1.43 -25.09 -27.81
C GLN A 722 -2.52 -24.43 -26.97
N ARG A 723 -2.18 -23.98 -25.76
CA ARG A 723 -3.12 -23.30 -24.88
C ARG A 723 -3.63 -22.01 -25.51
N ARG A 724 -2.75 -21.16 -26.06
CA ARG A 724 -3.15 -19.92 -26.75
C ARG A 724 -4.06 -20.18 -27.95
N VAL A 725 -3.76 -21.19 -28.77
CA VAL A 725 -4.60 -21.55 -29.91
C VAL A 725 -5.98 -22.01 -29.45
N LYS A 726 -6.02 -22.85 -28.41
CA LYS A 726 -7.28 -23.30 -27.82
C LYS A 726 -8.11 -22.15 -27.22
N GLU A 727 -7.46 -21.20 -26.53
CA GLU A 727 -8.15 -20.06 -25.91
C GLU A 727 -8.68 -19.04 -26.95
N ASN A 728 -7.88 -18.73 -27.97
CA ASN A 728 -8.21 -17.70 -28.95
C ASN A 728 -9.08 -18.19 -30.11
N TYR A 729 -8.84 -19.42 -30.55
CA TYR A 729 -9.50 -19.97 -31.75
C TYR A 729 -10.40 -21.15 -31.45
N ARG A 730 -10.43 -21.65 -30.18
CA ARG A 730 -11.11 -22.89 -29.76
C ARG A 730 -10.68 -24.13 -30.54
N ALA A 731 -9.55 -24.08 -31.25
CA ALA A 731 -8.99 -25.13 -32.07
C ALA A 731 -8.02 -26.01 -31.30
N ALA A 732 -7.96 -27.30 -31.64
CA ALA A 732 -6.99 -28.25 -31.09
C ALA A 732 -5.70 -28.18 -31.90
N LEU A 733 -4.55 -27.82 -31.25
CA LEU A 733 -3.25 -27.90 -31.90
C LEU A 733 -2.57 -29.22 -31.51
N THR A 734 -2.15 -30.00 -32.49
CA THR A 734 -1.38 -31.24 -32.34
C THR A 734 -0.08 -31.14 -33.14
N TYR A 735 0.94 -31.87 -32.73
CA TYR A 735 2.22 -31.90 -33.43
C TYR A 735 2.83 -33.33 -33.39
N THR A 736 3.66 -33.62 -34.35
CA THR A 736 4.34 -34.93 -34.44
C THR A 736 5.63 -34.93 -33.61
N PRO A 737 6.09 -36.09 -33.08
CA PRO A 737 7.34 -36.20 -32.34
C PRO A 737 8.58 -35.77 -33.14
N GLU A 738 8.54 -35.92 -34.47
CA GLU A 738 9.59 -35.52 -35.40
C GLU A 738 9.80 -33.97 -35.34
N LEU A 739 8.73 -33.19 -35.10
CA LEU A 739 8.82 -31.74 -34.95
C LEU A 739 9.73 -31.35 -33.78
N VAL A 740 9.54 -31.99 -32.64
CA VAL A 740 10.35 -31.73 -31.43
C VAL A 740 11.82 -32.09 -31.70
N THR A 741 12.05 -33.23 -32.35
CA THR A 741 13.42 -33.67 -32.67
C THR A 741 14.10 -32.75 -33.68
N THR A 742 13.38 -32.29 -34.71
CA THR A 742 13.91 -31.34 -35.71
C THR A 742 14.24 -29.98 -35.11
N ILE A 743 13.36 -29.46 -34.23
CA ILE A 743 13.63 -28.20 -33.53
C ILE A 743 14.84 -28.37 -32.61
N ALA A 744 14.94 -29.47 -31.86
CA ALA A 744 16.08 -29.75 -30.99
C ALA A 744 17.41 -29.79 -31.76
N ALA A 745 17.47 -30.51 -32.89
CA ALA A 745 18.64 -30.60 -33.76
C ALA A 745 19.09 -29.19 -34.25
N ARG A 746 18.15 -28.35 -34.69
CA ARG A 746 18.46 -26.98 -35.09
C ARG A 746 18.93 -26.09 -33.95
N CYS A 747 18.55 -26.40 -32.72
CA CYS A 747 18.98 -25.64 -31.53
C CYS A 747 20.40 -26.01 -31.08
N THR A 748 20.82 -27.28 -31.28
CA THR A 748 22.17 -27.75 -30.92
C THR A 748 23.24 -27.24 -31.87
N GLU A 749 22.88 -26.90 -33.11
CA GLU A 749 23.80 -26.27 -34.07
C GLU A 749 24.23 -24.85 -33.72
N VAL A 750 23.52 -24.20 -32.79
CA VAL A 750 23.78 -22.81 -32.41
C VAL A 750 23.97 -22.72 -30.91
N ASP A 751 25.10 -22.17 -30.47
CA ASP A 751 25.51 -21.98 -29.06
C ASP A 751 24.61 -21.11 -28.16
N THR A 752 23.35 -20.91 -28.54
CA THR A 752 22.41 -19.97 -27.85
C THR A 752 21.40 -20.67 -26.92
N GLY A 753 21.49 -22.00 -26.78
CA GLY A 753 20.64 -22.78 -25.89
C GLY A 753 19.14 -22.62 -26.14
N ALA A 754 18.31 -22.66 -25.12
CA ALA A 754 16.85 -22.58 -25.22
C ALA A 754 16.31 -21.27 -25.83
N ARG A 755 17.11 -20.19 -25.93
CA ARG A 755 16.71 -18.97 -26.65
C ARG A 755 16.46 -19.23 -28.14
N ASN A 756 17.20 -20.20 -28.71
CA ASN A 756 17.00 -20.55 -30.11
C ASN A 756 15.65 -21.21 -30.38
N VAL A 757 15.10 -21.92 -29.41
CA VAL A 757 13.73 -22.45 -29.49
C VAL A 757 12.74 -21.33 -29.72
N ASP A 758 12.80 -20.27 -28.90
CA ASP A 758 11.92 -19.11 -29.06
C ASP A 758 12.08 -18.43 -30.40
N HIS A 759 13.32 -18.36 -30.88
CA HIS A 759 13.63 -17.79 -32.18
C HIS A 759 13.03 -18.60 -33.32
N ILE A 760 13.16 -19.94 -33.30
CA ILE A 760 12.57 -20.85 -34.30
C ILE A 760 11.05 -20.75 -34.24
N LEU A 761 10.46 -20.82 -33.06
CA LEU A 761 9.01 -20.71 -32.92
C LEU A 761 8.50 -19.36 -33.44
N THR A 762 9.12 -18.24 -33.02
CA THR A 762 8.64 -16.90 -33.34
C THR A 762 8.92 -16.45 -34.77
N ARG A 763 10.04 -16.90 -35.38
CA ARG A 763 10.41 -16.46 -36.73
C ARG A 763 10.04 -17.42 -37.82
N THR A 764 9.77 -18.70 -37.52
CA THR A 764 9.48 -19.70 -38.54
C THR A 764 8.09 -20.30 -38.35
N LEU A 765 7.81 -20.91 -37.20
CA LEU A 765 6.60 -21.67 -36.96
C LEU A 765 5.36 -20.76 -36.83
N LEU A 766 5.39 -19.81 -35.92
CA LEU A 766 4.23 -18.93 -35.64
C LEU A 766 3.84 -18.04 -36.83
N PRO A 767 4.78 -17.40 -37.59
CA PRO A 767 4.39 -16.55 -38.71
C PRO A 767 3.69 -17.31 -39.82
N GLN A 768 4.16 -18.52 -40.13
CA GLN A 768 3.53 -19.37 -41.19
C GLN A 768 2.12 -19.78 -40.74
N MET A 769 2.00 -20.26 -39.50
CA MET A 769 0.68 -20.59 -38.92
C MET A 769 -0.26 -19.41 -38.88
N SER A 770 0.26 -18.21 -38.51
CA SER A 770 -0.55 -17.00 -38.45
C SER A 770 -1.03 -16.54 -39.81
N ALA A 771 -0.20 -16.65 -40.87
CA ALA A 771 -0.59 -16.30 -42.22
C ALA A 771 -1.75 -17.19 -42.69
N GLU A 772 -1.69 -18.48 -42.40
CA GLU A 772 -2.75 -19.43 -42.76
C GLU A 772 -4.04 -19.18 -41.97
N PHE A 773 -3.92 -18.87 -40.66
CA PHE A 773 -5.08 -18.51 -39.84
C PHE A 773 -5.78 -17.26 -40.35
N LEU A 774 -5.01 -16.21 -40.70
CA LEU A 774 -5.54 -14.97 -41.23
C LEU A 774 -6.20 -15.16 -42.61
N SER A 775 -5.62 -16.02 -43.45
CA SER A 775 -6.22 -16.35 -44.75
C SER A 775 -7.58 -17.01 -44.61
N ARG A 776 -7.68 -18.01 -43.70
CA ARG A 776 -8.97 -18.68 -43.43
C ARG A 776 -9.99 -17.77 -42.78
N MET A 777 -9.54 -16.92 -41.87
CA MET A 777 -10.43 -15.90 -41.27
C MET A 777 -10.96 -14.93 -42.31
N ALA A 778 -10.14 -14.55 -43.32
CA ALA A 778 -10.57 -13.68 -44.41
C ALA A 778 -11.59 -14.38 -45.36
N GLU A 779 -11.57 -15.70 -45.42
CA GLU A 779 -12.49 -16.54 -46.18
C GLU A 779 -13.69 -17.04 -45.34
N ASP A 780 -13.81 -16.57 -44.08
CA ASP A 780 -14.86 -16.98 -43.10
C ASP A 780 -14.91 -18.51 -42.85
N GLN A 781 -13.73 -19.17 -42.93
CA GLN A 781 -13.60 -20.60 -42.68
C GLN A 781 -13.26 -20.87 -41.23
N PRO A 782 -13.99 -21.73 -40.51
CA PRO A 782 -13.69 -22.07 -39.12
C PRO A 782 -12.41 -22.86 -39.02
N ILE A 783 -11.60 -22.59 -37.96
CA ILE A 783 -10.41 -23.37 -37.63
C ILE A 783 -10.79 -24.32 -36.49
N GLN A 784 -10.85 -25.63 -36.74
CA GLN A 784 -11.23 -26.66 -35.75
C GLN A 784 -10.03 -27.40 -35.18
N ALA A 785 -9.09 -27.75 -36.05
CA ALA A 785 -7.89 -28.46 -35.65
C ALA A 785 -6.68 -27.99 -36.46
N VAL A 786 -5.50 -28.04 -35.84
CA VAL A 786 -4.21 -27.71 -36.48
C VAL A 786 -3.24 -28.81 -36.16
N GLN A 787 -2.70 -29.43 -37.18
CA GLN A 787 -1.63 -30.43 -37.04
C GLN A 787 -0.35 -29.90 -37.67
N ILE A 788 0.74 -29.91 -36.89
CA ILE A 788 2.05 -29.51 -37.37
C ILE A 788 2.92 -30.78 -37.56
N SER A 789 3.45 -30.96 -38.73
CA SER A 789 4.36 -32.07 -39.09
C SER A 789 5.63 -31.53 -39.73
N VAL A 790 6.58 -32.40 -39.97
CA VAL A 790 7.85 -32.09 -40.65
C VAL A 790 7.93 -32.96 -41.93
N THR A 791 8.28 -32.32 -43.06
CA THR A 791 8.55 -33.03 -44.32
C THR A 791 9.93 -33.68 -44.31
N ASP A 792 10.18 -34.64 -45.25
CA ASP A 792 11.48 -35.29 -45.39
C ASP A 792 12.64 -34.29 -45.62
N ASP A 793 12.35 -33.11 -46.17
CA ASP A 793 13.30 -32.01 -46.37
C ASP A 793 13.49 -31.14 -45.12
N GLY A 794 12.86 -31.51 -43.98
CA GLY A 794 12.95 -30.79 -42.71
C GLY A 794 12.16 -29.50 -42.66
N GLN A 795 11.24 -29.23 -43.61
CA GLN A 795 10.36 -28.03 -43.55
C GLN A 795 9.12 -28.30 -42.70
N PHE A 796 8.58 -27.26 -42.07
CA PHE A 796 7.34 -27.37 -41.29
C PHE A 796 6.13 -27.38 -42.23
N GLN A 797 5.26 -28.35 -42.08
CA GLN A 797 4.01 -28.48 -42.79
C GLN A 797 2.84 -28.35 -41.83
N TYR A 798 1.85 -27.57 -42.23
CA TYR A 798 0.66 -27.27 -41.45
C TYR A 798 -0.57 -27.88 -42.15
N ASN A 799 -1.27 -28.72 -41.41
CA ASN A 799 -2.58 -29.22 -41.82
C ASN A 799 -3.62 -28.60 -40.91
N ILE A 800 -4.47 -27.72 -41.44
CA ILE A 800 -5.47 -27.00 -40.70
C ILE A 800 -6.85 -27.41 -41.19
N GLU A 801 -7.70 -27.88 -40.28
CA GLU A 801 -9.05 -28.33 -40.55
C GLU A 801 -10.08 -27.35 -40.00
#